data_bd2f35691ca10834dff54db5e53c186c
#
_entry.id   bd2f35691ca10834dff54db5e53c186c
#
_cell.length_a   1.000
_cell.length_b   1.000
_cell.length_c   1.000
_cell.angle_alpha   90.00
_cell.angle_beta   90.00
_cell.angle_gamma   90.00
#
_symmetry.space_group_name_H-M   'P 1'
#
loop_
_entity.id
_entity.type
_entity.pdbx_description
1 polymer ?
#
loop_
_entity_poly.entity_id
_entity_poly.type
_entity_poly.pdbx_seq_one_letter_code
_entity_poly.pdbx_strand_id
1 'polypeptide(L)'
;YQFVGGRLINYALRKEVYNGYEPCTVKELVERNTERGFYDPELITYYDDDEWEKINSFVKHERDENLTYVAMEQLRGKYLCQNRVTGEIFETPQMCYVLIAATLFQGYPKETRLRWVKDYYDAISLHDISLPTPVMAGVRTPQRQFSSCVLIESDDSLDSINATSASIVKYVSQKAGIGIGGGAIRAIGSPIRKGDAYHTGIIPFYKMFQAATKSCSQGGVRGGAATIYYPVWHLEVEDMLVLKNNKGTEENRVRHMDYGVQFNKLMYERLISGGDITLFSPNDVPGLYEAFFADQDKFRELYETAERNTRIRKKTVPAAQLFSAFMEERKNTGRIYLQNVDNANDHGSFLPDVAPIRQSNLCAEIDLPTKPLNDLNDPEGEISLCTLSAINWGNVRTPADFEKACTLAVRGLDALLSYQGYPILAARLSTEKRRPIGVGIINFAYWLAKQDLSYQNITSEGLQLVDEYAEAWSYYLIKASADLAAEQGAIPGVMETKYGHGITPNQTYKKDVDELVQHQERMDWAGLREQLKETGIRNSTLMALMPSETSAQIANATNGIEPPRSLISVKQSKHGVLKQVVPEFKRLKNKYDLLWDQRSPEGYLKIMAVLQKYIDQGISVNTSYNPVFFDDEKIPMSTMLQHMLMFYKYGGKQLYYFNTHDGQGELDVSKLVGEAEETPINGAPVEDDEYCESCVI
;
A
#
# COMPACT_ATOMS: atom_id res chain seq x y z
N TYR A 1 21.11 24.56 -2.80
CA TYR A 1 20.27 25.02 -3.92
C TYR A 1 18.81 24.59 -3.77
N GLN A 2 18.48 23.32 -3.34
CA GLN A 2 17.11 22.84 -3.27
C GLN A 2 16.21 23.60 -2.29
N PHE A 3 16.71 24.05 -1.13
CA PHE A 3 15.94 24.89 -0.19
C PHE A 3 15.78 26.34 -0.70
N VAL A 4 16.76 26.87 -1.41
CA VAL A 4 16.64 28.21 -2.03
C VAL A 4 15.58 28.18 -3.13
N GLY A 5 15.58 27.15 -3.96
CA GLY A 5 14.52 26.95 -4.98
C GLY A 5 13.14 26.81 -4.34
N GLY A 6 13.00 26.03 -3.26
CA GLY A 6 11.76 25.89 -2.51
C GLY A 6 11.24 27.24 -1.98
N ARG A 7 12.10 28.06 -1.38
CA ARG A 7 11.74 29.40 -0.90
C ARG A 7 11.27 30.34 -2.02
N LEU A 8 11.96 30.34 -3.15
CA LEU A 8 11.56 31.16 -4.30
C LEU A 8 10.16 30.77 -4.81
N ILE A 9 9.88 29.47 -4.89
CA ILE A 9 8.54 28.99 -5.27
C ILE A 9 7.52 29.38 -4.21
N ASN A 10 7.83 29.27 -2.93
CA ASN A 10 6.94 29.66 -1.85
C ASN A 10 6.56 31.15 -1.94
N TYR A 11 7.51 32.04 -2.19
CA TYR A 11 7.23 33.48 -2.38
C TYR A 11 6.36 33.73 -3.62
N ALA A 12 6.63 33.05 -4.72
CA ALA A 12 5.80 33.15 -5.92
C ALA A 12 4.35 32.66 -5.65
N LEU A 13 4.21 31.55 -4.94
CA LEU A 13 2.93 30.98 -4.55
C LEU A 13 2.15 31.91 -3.60
N ARG A 14 2.79 32.50 -2.61
CA ARG A 14 2.15 33.49 -1.71
C ARG A 14 1.60 34.68 -2.50
N LYS A 15 2.38 35.20 -3.45
CA LYS A 15 1.94 36.29 -4.32
C LYS A 15 0.73 35.90 -5.16
N GLU A 16 0.68 34.67 -5.67
CA GLU A 16 -0.45 34.14 -6.43
C GLU A 16 -1.70 34.00 -5.56
N VAL A 17 -1.58 33.37 -4.38
CA VAL A 17 -2.70 33.02 -3.49
C VAL A 17 -3.25 34.24 -2.76
N TYR A 18 -2.39 35.13 -2.27
CA TYR A 18 -2.74 36.25 -1.39
C TYR A 18 -2.69 37.63 -2.07
N ASN A 19 -2.30 37.70 -3.33
CA ASN A 19 -1.99 38.94 -4.03
C ASN A 19 -0.94 39.80 -3.29
N GLY A 20 -0.08 39.16 -2.50
CA GLY A 20 0.96 39.71 -1.65
C GLY A 20 1.80 38.64 -1.01
N TYR A 21 2.64 38.98 -0.05
CA TYR A 21 3.51 38.03 0.63
C TYR A 21 3.00 37.62 2.01
N GLU A 22 2.12 38.41 2.60
CA GLU A 22 1.53 38.15 3.90
C GLU A 22 0.29 37.27 3.76
N PRO A 23 0.20 36.15 4.48
CA PRO A 23 -0.98 35.30 4.47
C PRO A 23 -2.20 36.00 5.06
N CYS A 24 -3.37 35.77 4.46
CA CYS A 24 -4.65 36.10 5.09
C CYS A 24 -4.95 35.14 6.25
N THR A 25 -5.96 35.41 7.06
CA THR A 25 -6.39 34.48 8.10
C THR A 25 -6.98 33.23 7.51
N VAL A 26 -6.95 32.10 8.30
CA VAL A 26 -7.53 30.82 7.89
C VAL A 26 -9.02 31.00 7.54
N LYS A 27 -9.77 31.73 8.35
CA LYS A 27 -11.20 32.00 8.13
C LYS A 27 -11.47 32.71 6.81
N GLU A 28 -10.75 33.85 6.54
CA GLU A 28 -10.85 34.58 5.27
C GLU A 28 -10.56 33.67 4.05
N LEU A 29 -9.56 32.78 4.16
CA LEU A 29 -9.24 31.85 3.10
C LEU A 29 -10.38 30.84 2.87
N VAL A 30 -10.96 30.31 3.96
CA VAL A 30 -12.08 29.36 3.91
C VAL A 30 -13.30 30.02 3.28
N GLU A 31 -13.70 31.22 3.73
CA GLU A 31 -14.82 31.97 3.18
C GLU A 31 -14.65 32.17 1.66
N ARG A 32 -13.50 32.73 1.25
CA ARG A 32 -13.19 33.02 -0.16
C ARG A 32 -13.26 31.79 -1.05
N ASN A 33 -12.66 30.69 -0.61
CA ASN A 33 -12.56 29.49 -1.44
C ASN A 33 -13.85 28.65 -1.39
N THR A 34 -14.64 28.74 -0.34
CA THR A 34 -15.99 28.17 -0.28
C THR A 34 -16.95 28.88 -1.24
N GLU A 35 -16.96 30.23 -1.27
CA GLU A 35 -17.75 30.99 -2.24
C GLU A 35 -17.38 30.64 -3.69
N ARG A 36 -16.11 30.38 -3.96
CA ARG A 36 -15.62 29.96 -5.29
C ARG A 36 -15.88 28.49 -5.62
N GLY A 37 -16.41 27.71 -4.67
CA GLY A 37 -16.74 26.28 -4.83
C GLY A 37 -15.53 25.33 -4.80
N PHE A 38 -14.37 25.77 -4.32
CA PHE A 38 -13.16 24.96 -4.21
C PHE A 38 -13.02 24.25 -2.86
N TYR A 39 -13.57 24.83 -1.79
CA TYR A 39 -13.66 24.19 -0.50
C TYR A 39 -15.05 23.61 -0.23
N ASP A 40 -15.11 22.65 0.68
CA ASP A 40 -16.34 22.09 1.18
C ASP A 40 -17.27 23.18 1.72
N PRO A 41 -18.53 23.26 1.26
CA PRO A 41 -19.47 24.28 1.73
C PRO A 41 -19.70 24.27 3.24
N GLU A 42 -19.57 23.11 3.89
CA GLU A 42 -19.78 22.95 5.32
C GLU A 42 -18.57 23.40 6.16
N LEU A 43 -17.38 23.54 5.56
CA LEU A 43 -16.12 23.76 6.27
C LEU A 43 -16.17 24.99 7.18
N ILE A 44 -16.76 26.09 6.71
CA ILE A 44 -16.87 27.34 7.50
C ILE A 44 -17.75 27.16 8.75
N THR A 45 -18.69 26.19 8.74
CA THR A 45 -19.65 25.98 9.82
C THR A 45 -19.13 25.09 10.94
N TYR A 46 -17.98 24.44 10.75
CA TYR A 46 -17.44 23.49 11.73
C TYR A 46 -16.97 24.15 13.02
N TYR A 47 -16.53 25.41 12.95
CA TYR A 47 -15.95 26.16 14.05
C TYR A 47 -16.60 27.54 14.20
N ASP A 48 -16.73 28.01 15.43
CA ASP A 48 -17.12 29.41 15.69
C ASP A 48 -15.95 30.38 15.49
N ASP A 49 -16.24 31.70 15.57
CA ASP A 49 -15.25 32.75 15.29
C ASP A 49 -14.04 32.67 16.23
N ASP A 50 -14.26 32.42 17.52
CA ASP A 50 -13.19 32.30 18.52
C ASP A 50 -12.30 31.07 18.24
N GLU A 51 -12.90 29.97 17.77
CA GLU A 51 -12.17 28.78 17.38
C GLU A 51 -11.36 29.01 16.10
N TRP A 52 -11.92 29.68 15.09
CA TRP A 52 -11.17 30.04 13.88
C TRP A 52 -9.97 30.95 14.19
N GLU A 53 -10.13 31.93 15.12
CA GLU A 53 -9.01 32.76 15.59
C GLU A 53 -7.91 31.92 16.24
N LYS A 54 -8.28 30.97 17.10
CA LYS A 54 -7.34 30.03 17.72
C LYS A 54 -6.65 29.14 16.68
N ILE A 55 -7.39 28.56 15.72
CA ILE A 55 -6.83 27.78 14.62
C ILE A 55 -5.82 28.62 13.83
N ASN A 56 -6.15 29.86 13.50
CA ASN A 56 -5.24 30.79 12.84
C ASN A 56 -3.93 30.99 13.62
N SER A 57 -4.00 31.05 14.94
CA SER A 57 -2.81 31.22 15.80
C SER A 57 -1.86 30.00 15.80
N PHE A 58 -2.34 28.82 15.38
CA PHE A 58 -1.53 27.59 15.29
C PHE A 58 -0.63 27.59 14.07
N VAL A 59 -1.01 28.31 13.00
CA VAL A 59 -0.35 28.23 11.70
C VAL A 59 1.06 28.84 11.77
N LYS A 60 2.05 28.07 11.34
CA LYS A 60 3.47 28.45 11.30
C LYS A 60 3.94 28.56 9.85
N HIS A 61 3.59 29.66 9.20
CA HIS A 61 3.90 29.88 7.78
C HIS A 61 5.39 29.84 7.44
N GLU A 62 6.26 30.08 8.42
CA GLU A 62 7.71 29.95 8.28
C GLU A 62 8.17 28.52 8.03
N ARG A 63 7.37 27.51 8.34
CA ARG A 63 7.70 26.10 8.04
C ARG A 63 7.81 25.84 6.54
N ASP A 64 7.09 26.57 5.70
CA ASP A 64 7.17 26.46 4.24
C ASP A 64 8.57 26.82 3.70
N GLU A 65 9.36 27.58 4.43
CA GLU A 65 10.72 27.95 4.05
C GLU A 65 11.72 26.76 4.16
N ASN A 66 11.30 25.71 4.86
CA ASN A 66 12.09 24.48 5.00
C ASN A 66 11.71 23.42 3.95
N LEU A 67 10.75 23.68 3.08
CA LEU A 67 10.39 22.79 1.98
C LEU A 67 11.43 22.87 0.85
N THR A 68 11.79 21.72 0.32
CA THR A 68 12.71 21.64 -0.83
C THR A 68 12.01 22.06 -2.13
N TYR A 69 12.79 22.33 -3.17
CA TYR A 69 12.26 22.58 -4.52
C TYR A 69 11.29 21.46 -4.96
N VAL A 70 11.71 20.19 -4.78
CA VAL A 70 10.90 19.03 -5.15
C VAL A 70 9.61 18.96 -4.34
N ALA A 71 9.68 19.21 -3.04
CA ALA A 71 8.50 19.24 -2.17
C ALA A 71 7.49 20.29 -2.64
N MET A 72 7.95 21.49 -2.94
CA MET A 72 7.09 22.57 -3.43
C MET A 72 6.45 22.26 -4.79
N GLU A 73 7.20 21.66 -5.71
CA GLU A 73 6.67 21.25 -7.03
C GLU A 73 5.63 20.12 -6.90
N GLN A 74 5.84 19.14 -5.99
CA GLN A 74 4.84 18.11 -5.71
C GLN A 74 3.57 18.70 -5.09
N LEU A 75 3.71 19.60 -4.12
CA LEU A 75 2.57 20.28 -3.49
C LEU A 75 1.76 21.09 -4.51
N ARG A 76 2.42 21.93 -5.31
CA ARG A 76 1.77 22.72 -6.37
C ARG A 76 1.13 21.85 -7.45
N GLY A 77 1.82 20.81 -7.90
CA GLY A 77 1.36 19.97 -9.00
C GLY A 77 0.21 19.03 -8.64
N LYS A 78 0.14 18.58 -7.37
CA LYS A 78 -0.75 17.47 -6.99
C LYS A 78 -1.70 17.76 -5.84
N TYR A 79 -1.26 18.48 -4.80
CA TYR A 79 -1.90 18.47 -3.49
C TYR A 79 -2.63 19.75 -3.11
N LEU A 80 -2.07 20.91 -3.46
CA LEU A 80 -2.74 22.17 -3.17
C LEU A 80 -4.03 22.32 -3.99
N CYS A 81 -5.04 22.86 -3.34
CA CYS A 81 -6.32 23.13 -3.97
C CYS A 81 -6.12 24.09 -5.16
N GLN A 82 -6.58 23.70 -6.34
CA GLN A 82 -6.33 24.41 -7.59
C GLN A 82 -7.41 24.18 -8.63
N ASN A 83 -7.56 25.11 -9.54
CA ASN A 83 -8.29 24.88 -10.79
C ASN A 83 -7.36 24.23 -11.81
N ARG A 84 -7.57 22.96 -12.10
CA ARG A 84 -6.70 22.20 -13.02
C ARG A 84 -6.80 22.61 -14.50
N VAL A 85 -7.84 23.36 -14.86
CA VAL A 85 -8.02 23.90 -16.22
C VAL A 85 -7.19 25.16 -16.41
N THR A 86 -7.25 26.10 -15.42
CA THR A 86 -6.54 27.37 -15.49
C THR A 86 -5.14 27.31 -14.88
N GLY A 87 -4.87 26.33 -14.01
CA GLY A 87 -3.63 26.21 -13.26
C GLY A 87 -3.57 27.12 -12.01
N GLU A 88 -4.63 27.89 -11.70
CA GLU A 88 -4.68 28.78 -10.53
C GLU A 88 -4.72 27.99 -9.22
N ILE A 89 -3.86 28.34 -8.27
CA ILE A 89 -3.75 27.70 -6.95
C ILE A 89 -4.36 28.61 -5.88
N PHE A 90 -5.07 28.02 -4.92
CA PHE A 90 -5.92 28.76 -3.98
C PHE A 90 -5.45 28.73 -2.53
N GLU A 91 -4.36 28.03 -2.23
CA GLU A 91 -3.84 27.88 -0.87
C GLU A 91 -2.33 27.68 -0.86
N THR A 92 -1.72 27.85 0.30
CA THR A 92 -0.31 27.54 0.57
C THR A 92 -0.19 26.25 1.39
N PRO A 93 1.02 25.62 1.51
CA PRO A 93 1.17 24.34 2.21
C PRO A 93 0.67 24.38 3.65
N GLN A 94 0.99 25.42 4.44
CA GLN A 94 0.54 25.46 5.83
C GLN A 94 -0.98 25.60 5.96
N MET A 95 -1.62 26.33 5.06
CA MET A 95 -3.08 26.42 4.99
C MET A 95 -3.69 25.04 4.65
N CYS A 96 -3.10 24.33 3.70
CA CYS A 96 -3.50 22.95 3.39
C CYS A 96 -3.43 22.05 4.63
N TYR A 97 -2.31 22.04 5.35
CA TYR A 97 -2.13 21.18 6.53
C TYR A 97 -3.10 21.52 7.66
N VAL A 98 -3.27 22.81 8.00
CA VAL A 98 -4.18 23.19 9.10
C VAL A 98 -5.63 22.89 8.75
N LEU A 99 -6.04 23.06 7.50
CA LEU A 99 -7.40 22.76 7.06
C LEU A 99 -7.69 21.27 6.99
N ILE A 100 -6.70 20.42 6.66
CA ILE A 100 -6.83 18.97 6.79
C ILE A 100 -7.09 18.62 8.26
N ALA A 101 -6.28 19.13 9.17
CA ALA A 101 -6.45 18.87 10.61
C ALA A 101 -7.80 19.37 11.13
N ALA A 102 -8.18 20.58 10.79
CA ALA A 102 -9.47 21.16 11.16
C ALA A 102 -10.66 20.33 10.64
N THR A 103 -10.60 19.89 9.38
CA THR A 103 -11.67 19.08 8.78
C THR A 103 -11.80 17.72 9.48
N LEU A 104 -10.70 17.05 9.79
CA LEU A 104 -10.73 15.72 10.39
C LEU A 104 -11.27 15.74 11.83
N PHE A 105 -10.86 16.70 12.64
CA PHE A 105 -11.21 16.74 14.06
C PHE A 105 -12.45 17.60 14.40
N GLN A 106 -13.19 18.07 13.39
CA GLN A 106 -14.39 18.90 13.59
C GLN A 106 -15.48 18.22 14.44
N GLY A 107 -15.61 16.90 14.33
CA GLY A 107 -16.60 16.11 15.08
C GLY A 107 -16.18 15.72 16.51
N TYR A 108 -14.99 16.10 16.96
CA TYR A 108 -14.54 15.83 18.32
C TYR A 108 -15.21 16.80 19.31
N PRO A 109 -15.28 16.46 20.64
CA PRO A 109 -15.85 17.35 21.65
C PRO A 109 -15.20 18.72 21.64
N LYS A 110 -16.03 19.79 21.76
CA LYS A 110 -15.59 21.19 21.65
C LYS A 110 -14.42 21.53 22.57
N GLU A 111 -14.40 20.92 23.76
CA GLU A 111 -13.37 21.14 24.80
C GLU A 111 -12.00 20.62 24.40
N THR A 112 -11.94 19.63 23.49
CA THR A 112 -10.71 18.92 23.15
C THR A 112 -10.31 19.05 21.69
N ARG A 113 -11.25 19.35 20.77
CA ARG A 113 -11.01 19.31 19.32
C ARG A 113 -9.88 20.23 18.85
N LEU A 114 -9.76 21.42 19.42
CA LEU A 114 -8.69 22.37 19.04
C LEU A 114 -7.30 21.86 19.43
N ARG A 115 -7.17 21.11 20.53
CA ARG A 115 -5.94 20.44 20.89
C ARG A 115 -5.56 19.40 19.82
N TRP A 116 -6.52 18.57 19.39
CA TRP A 116 -6.27 17.56 18.36
C TRP A 116 -5.95 18.19 17.01
N VAL A 117 -6.65 19.27 16.63
CA VAL A 117 -6.34 20.04 15.41
C VAL A 117 -4.90 20.54 15.46
N LYS A 118 -4.49 21.16 16.57
CA LYS A 118 -3.13 21.69 16.72
C LYS A 118 -2.07 20.59 16.68
N ASP A 119 -2.26 19.53 17.46
CA ASP A 119 -1.28 18.43 17.56
C ASP A 119 -1.13 17.69 16.22
N TYR A 120 -2.24 17.48 15.52
CA TYR A 120 -2.21 16.82 14.19
C TYR A 120 -1.60 17.74 13.12
N TYR A 121 -1.99 19.02 13.11
CA TYR A 121 -1.34 20.03 12.25
C TYR A 121 0.17 20.05 12.45
N ASP A 122 0.63 20.09 13.69
CA ASP A 122 2.07 20.05 13.99
C ASP A 122 2.72 18.79 13.44
N ALA A 123 2.11 17.62 13.65
CA ALA A 123 2.67 16.34 13.20
C ALA A 123 2.79 16.22 11.66
N ILE A 124 1.76 16.66 10.91
CA ILE A 124 1.80 16.58 9.44
C ILE A 124 2.65 17.70 8.83
N SER A 125 2.67 18.90 9.41
CA SER A 125 3.45 20.02 8.90
C SER A 125 4.95 19.96 9.25
N LEU A 126 5.31 19.22 10.31
CA LEU A 126 6.70 18.87 10.67
C LEU A 126 7.16 17.54 10.03
N HIS A 127 6.28 16.91 9.27
CA HIS A 127 6.52 15.65 8.56
C HIS A 127 6.84 14.46 9.49
N ASP A 128 6.30 14.44 10.70
CA ASP A 128 6.32 13.25 11.57
C ASP A 128 5.34 12.19 11.04
N ILE A 129 4.24 12.65 10.42
CA ILE A 129 3.23 11.85 9.74
C ILE A 129 3.14 12.30 8.28
N SER A 130 3.20 11.34 7.37
CA SER A 130 2.97 11.53 5.93
C SER A 130 1.57 11.08 5.57
N LEU A 131 0.88 11.84 4.71
CA LEU A 131 -0.48 11.58 4.26
C LEU A 131 -0.52 11.19 2.79
N PRO A 132 -1.43 10.28 2.38
CA PRO A 132 -1.54 9.85 1.00
C PRO A 132 -2.16 10.91 0.09
N THR A 133 -1.92 10.76 -1.20
CA THR A 133 -2.43 11.68 -2.22
C THR A 133 -3.93 12.00 -2.11
N PRO A 134 -4.86 11.04 -1.92
CA PRO A 134 -6.27 11.37 -1.82
C PRO A 134 -6.62 12.27 -0.62
N VAL A 135 -5.93 12.08 0.50
CA VAL A 135 -6.15 12.90 1.72
C VAL A 135 -5.60 14.31 1.53
N MET A 136 -4.34 14.41 1.07
CA MET A 136 -3.69 15.70 0.84
C MET A 136 -4.40 16.57 -0.19
N ALA A 137 -4.88 15.95 -1.28
CA ALA A 137 -5.55 16.68 -2.35
C ALA A 137 -7.04 16.92 -2.10
N GLY A 138 -7.70 16.09 -1.29
CA GLY A 138 -9.17 16.03 -1.22
C GLY A 138 -9.79 16.50 0.08
N VAL A 139 -9.21 16.22 1.24
CA VAL A 139 -9.76 16.66 2.52
C VAL A 139 -9.79 18.20 2.58
N ARG A 140 -10.89 18.81 2.98
CA ARG A 140 -11.28 20.22 2.87
C ARG A 140 -11.96 20.64 1.56
N THR A 141 -11.95 19.80 0.53
CA THR A 141 -12.63 20.06 -0.75
C THR A 141 -13.96 19.31 -0.81
N PRO A 142 -14.82 19.52 -1.84
CA PRO A 142 -16.05 18.77 -2.00
C PRO A 142 -15.86 17.26 -2.24
N GLN A 143 -14.63 16.78 -2.45
CA GLN A 143 -14.34 15.35 -2.59
C GLN A 143 -14.54 14.61 -1.27
N ARG A 144 -15.10 13.40 -1.35
CA ARG A 144 -15.42 12.59 -0.16
C ARG A 144 -14.86 11.16 -0.23
N GLN A 145 -14.15 10.77 -1.27
CA GLN A 145 -13.51 9.46 -1.38
C GLN A 145 -12.00 9.61 -1.19
N PHE A 146 -11.46 9.02 -0.10
CA PHE A 146 -10.06 9.18 0.32
C PHE A 146 -9.31 7.86 0.44
N SER A 147 -9.97 6.72 0.25
CA SER A 147 -9.31 5.42 0.24
C SER A 147 -8.55 5.23 -1.06
N SER A 148 -7.25 5.02 -0.98
CA SER A 148 -6.42 4.72 -2.15
C SER A 148 -6.49 3.25 -2.56
N CYS A 149 -6.84 2.35 -1.63
CA CYS A 149 -6.84 0.91 -1.82
C CYS A 149 -8.26 0.36 -1.69
N VAL A 150 -8.73 -0.32 -2.73
CA VAL A 150 -10.07 -0.90 -2.82
C VAL A 150 -9.95 -2.36 -3.24
N LEU A 151 -10.53 -3.27 -2.46
CA LEU A 151 -10.53 -4.70 -2.69
C LEU A 151 -11.95 -5.15 -3.08
N ILE A 152 -12.07 -5.75 -4.25
CA ILE A 152 -13.33 -6.23 -4.81
C ILE A 152 -13.16 -7.71 -5.18
N GLU A 153 -14.05 -8.57 -4.73
CA GLU A 153 -14.05 -10.00 -5.03
C GLU A 153 -15.14 -10.34 -6.05
N SER A 154 -14.81 -11.18 -7.04
CA SER A 154 -15.76 -11.74 -8.00
C SER A 154 -16.00 -13.20 -7.69
N ASP A 155 -17.27 -13.58 -7.63
CA ASP A 155 -17.70 -14.98 -7.59
C ASP A 155 -17.90 -15.55 -9.01
N ASP A 156 -18.17 -16.85 -9.09
CA ASP A 156 -18.37 -17.62 -10.31
C ASP A 156 -19.81 -17.51 -10.83
N SER A 157 -20.35 -16.29 -10.90
CA SER A 157 -21.66 -15.96 -11.46
C SER A 157 -21.61 -14.72 -12.35
N LEU A 158 -22.47 -14.65 -13.37
CA LEU A 158 -22.54 -13.48 -14.25
C LEU A 158 -22.96 -12.21 -13.48
N ASP A 159 -23.82 -12.35 -12.48
CA ASP A 159 -24.26 -11.23 -11.66
C ASP A 159 -23.09 -10.66 -10.86
N SER A 160 -22.30 -11.52 -10.21
CA SER A 160 -21.12 -11.09 -9.46
C SER A 160 -20.04 -10.49 -10.38
N ILE A 161 -19.77 -11.09 -11.53
CA ILE A 161 -18.82 -10.57 -12.52
C ILE A 161 -19.23 -9.17 -13.00
N ASN A 162 -20.53 -8.97 -13.29
CA ASN A 162 -21.06 -7.66 -13.68
C ASN A 162 -20.97 -6.64 -12.54
N ALA A 163 -21.33 -7.04 -11.31
CA ALA A 163 -21.23 -6.18 -10.13
C ALA A 163 -19.77 -5.77 -9.86
N THR A 164 -18.83 -6.70 -10.03
CA THR A 164 -17.39 -6.42 -9.93
C THR A 164 -16.94 -5.37 -10.95
N SER A 165 -17.29 -5.54 -12.24
CA SER A 165 -16.96 -4.57 -13.29
C SER A 165 -17.54 -3.19 -13.01
N ALA A 166 -18.79 -3.10 -12.59
CA ALA A 166 -19.44 -1.84 -12.26
C ALA A 166 -18.80 -1.16 -11.04
N SER A 167 -18.38 -1.95 -10.03
CA SER A 167 -17.68 -1.46 -8.85
C SER A 167 -16.31 -0.90 -9.20
N ILE A 168 -15.55 -1.58 -10.08
CA ILE A 168 -14.26 -1.11 -10.58
C ILE A 168 -14.41 0.28 -11.21
N VAL A 169 -15.35 0.47 -12.14
CA VAL A 169 -15.60 1.76 -12.82
C VAL A 169 -15.87 2.87 -11.79
N LYS A 170 -16.72 2.61 -10.80
CA LYS A 170 -17.08 3.61 -9.78
C LYS A 170 -15.88 4.06 -8.95
N TYR A 171 -15.00 3.14 -8.54
CA TYR A 171 -13.86 3.49 -7.71
C TYR A 171 -12.66 4.04 -8.51
N VAL A 172 -12.40 3.51 -9.71
CA VAL A 172 -11.35 4.07 -10.58
C VAL A 172 -11.66 5.53 -10.93
N SER A 173 -12.91 5.88 -11.24
CA SER A 173 -13.32 7.26 -11.50
C SER A 173 -13.04 8.21 -10.33
N GLN A 174 -12.90 7.69 -9.11
CA GLN A 174 -12.60 8.43 -7.88
C GLN A 174 -11.15 8.24 -7.40
N LYS A 175 -10.23 7.92 -8.30
CA LYS A 175 -8.77 7.86 -8.07
C LYS A 175 -8.30 6.69 -7.21
N ALA A 176 -9.09 5.62 -7.06
CA ALA A 176 -8.69 4.44 -6.31
C ALA A 176 -7.92 3.43 -7.19
N GLY A 177 -6.94 2.75 -6.58
CA GLY A 177 -6.32 1.55 -7.13
C GLY A 177 -7.08 0.30 -6.67
N ILE A 178 -7.20 -0.69 -7.54
CA ILE A 178 -8.11 -1.83 -7.32
C ILE A 178 -7.34 -3.14 -7.17
N GLY A 179 -7.63 -3.90 -6.11
CA GLY A 179 -7.34 -5.32 -6.02
C GLY A 179 -8.58 -6.13 -6.37
N ILE A 180 -8.46 -7.11 -7.24
CA ILE A 180 -9.57 -7.94 -7.71
C ILE A 180 -9.31 -9.38 -7.34
N GLY A 181 -10.17 -9.98 -6.50
CA GLY A 181 -10.20 -11.41 -6.28
C GLY A 181 -10.92 -12.10 -7.45
N GLY A 182 -10.16 -12.63 -8.40
CA GLY A 182 -10.73 -13.19 -9.63
C GLY A 182 -10.60 -14.71 -9.76
N GLY A 183 -10.04 -15.38 -8.75
CA GLY A 183 -9.66 -16.79 -8.81
C GLY A 183 -10.81 -17.79 -8.62
N ALA A 184 -12.00 -17.35 -8.22
CA ALA A 184 -13.17 -18.23 -8.04
C ALA A 184 -13.83 -18.64 -9.36
N ILE A 185 -13.61 -17.87 -10.43
CA ILE A 185 -14.27 -18.12 -11.74
C ILE A 185 -13.82 -19.47 -12.31
N ARG A 186 -14.77 -20.29 -12.74
CA ARG A 186 -14.52 -21.63 -13.29
C ARG A 186 -13.70 -21.61 -14.58
N ALA A 187 -12.92 -22.66 -14.78
CA ALA A 187 -12.06 -22.79 -15.94
C ALA A 187 -12.82 -23.08 -17.25
N ILE A 188 -12.14 -22.79 -18.37
CA ILE A 188 -12.61 -23.13 -19.72
C ILE A 188 -13.05 -24.59 -19.81
N GLY A 189 -14.14 -24.85 -20.53
CA GLY A 189 -14.69 -26.20 -20.74
C GLY A 189 -15.44 -26.77 -19.53
N SER A 190 -15.63 -26.01 -18.43
CA SER A 190 -16.53 -26.41 -17.35
C SER A 190 -17.98 -26.41 -17.85
N PRO A 191 -18.78 -27.45 -17.52
CA PRO A 191 -20.18 -27.50 -17.95
C PRO A 191 -21.00 -26.39 -17.27
N ILE A 192 -21.90 -25.77 -18.04
CA ILE A 192 -22.89 -24.79 -17.58
C ILE A 192 -24.31 -25.25 -17.97
N ARG A 193 -25.31 -24.75 -17.24
CA ARG A 193 -26.73 -25.08 -17.49
C ARG A 193 -26.97 -26.60 -17.60
N LYS A 194 -26.45 -27.39 -16.67
CA LYS A 194 -26.53 -28.85 -16.63
C LYS A 194 -25.98 -29.55 -17.88
N GLY A 195 -24.95 -28.96 -18.52
CA GLY A 195 -24.29 -29.52 -19.69
C GLY A 195 -24.83 -29.05 -21.03
N ASP A 196 -25.72 -28.03 -21.03
CA ASP A 196 -26.24 -27.42 -22.27
C ASP A 196 -25.15 -26.63 -23.03
N ALA A 197 -24.18 -26.11 -22.29
CA ALA A 197 -23.03 -25.38 -22.87
C ALA A 197 -21.76 -25.56 -22.03
N TYR A 198 -20.64 -25.09 -22.57
CA TYR A 198 -19.35 -25.04 -21.89
C TYR A 198 -18.90 -23.62 -21.62
N HIS A 199 -18.27 -23.43 -20.46
CA HIS A 199 -17.72 -22.16 -20.05
C HIS A 199 -16.54 -21.75 -20.93
N THR A 200 -16.44 -20.45 -21.26
CA THR A 200 -15.40 -19.91 -22.16
C THR A 200 -14.06 -19.65 -21.46
N GLY A 201 -13.99 -19.89 -20.16
CA GLY A 201 -12.79 -19.67 -19.35
C GLY A 201 -12.75 -18.36 -18.62
N ILE A 202 -11.72 -18.17 -17.83
CA ILE A 202 -11.51 -17.01 -16.96
C ILE A 202 -11.03 -15.77 -17.73
N ILE A 203 -10.25 -15.96 -18.79
CA ILE A 203 -9.58 -14.89 -19.54
C ILE A 203 -10.54 -13.87 -20.16
N PRO A 204 -11.69 -14.26 -20.78
CA PRO A 204 -12.64 -13.28 -21.30
C PRO A 204 -13.19 -12.32 -20.23
N PHE A 205 -13.37 -12.79 -19.00
CA PHE A 205 -13.81 -11.96 -17.88
C PHE A 205 -12.70 -11.04 -17.36
N TYR A 206 -11.45 -11.49 -17.38
CA TYR A 206 -10.31 -10.61 -17.08
C TYR A 206 -10.16 -9.48 -18.11
N LYS A 207 -10.48 -9.72 -19.39
CA LYS A 207 -10.58 -8.65 -20.40
C LYS A 207 -11.66 -7.63 -20.06
N MET A 208 -12.81 -8.10 -19.55
CA MET A 208 -13.89 -7.23 -19.09
C MET A 208 -13.44 -6.37 -17.89
N PHE A 209 -12.72 -6.94 -16.93
CA PHE A 209 -12.17 -6.21 -15.80
C PHE A 209 -11.10 -5.20 -16.24
N GLN A 210 -10.26 -5.55 -17.22
CA GLN A 210 -9.32 -4.61 -17.83
C GLN A 210 -10.03 -3.44 -18.49
N ALA A 211 -11.06 -3.69 -19.29
CA ALA A 211 -11.86 -2.65 -19.94
C ALA A 211 -12.51 -1.73 -18.91
N ALA A 212 -13.10 -2.28 -17.84
CA ALA A 212 -13.63 -1.52 -16.72
C ALA A 212 -12.58 -0.65 -16.04
N THR A 213 -11.40 -1.21 -15.77
CA THR A 213 -10.28 -0.49 -15.13
C THR A 213 -9.76 0.66 -16.00
N LYS A 214 -9.70 0.47 -17.31
CA LYS A 214 -9.19 1.49 -18.24
C LYS A 214 -10.27 2.44 -18.79
N SER A 215 -11.54 2.25 -18.41
CA SER A 215 -12.67 3.06 -18.89
C SER A 215 -12.65 4.50 -18.37
N CYS A 216 -12.09 4.73 -17.20
CA CYS A 216 -12.00 6.05 -16.57
C CYS A 216 -10.54 6.44 -16.31
N SER A 217 -10.26 7.74 -16.38
CA SER A 217 -8.99 8.29 -15.93
C SER A 217 -9.06 8.69 -14.46
N GLN A 218 -7.99 8.45 -13.73
CA GLN A 218 -7.83 8.94 -12.36
C GLN A 218 -7.57 10.45 -12.37
N GLY A 219 -8.65 11.24 -12.32
CA GLY A 219 -8.57 12.71 -12.29
C GLY A 219 -8.02 13.37 -13.55
N GLY A 220 -8.13 12.71 -14.72
CA GLY A 220 -7.69 13.25 -16.02
C GLY A 220 -6.18 13.13 -16.29
N VAL A 221 -5.40 12.52 -15.38
CA VAL A 221 -3.94 12.50 -15.46
C VAL A 221 -3.40 11.11 -15.78
N ARG A 222 -4.02 10.02 -15.28
CA ARG A 222 -3.59 8.64 -15.49
C ARG A 222 -4.76 7.70 -15.74
N GLY A 223 -4.52 6.59 -16.46
CA GLY A 223 -5.47 5.49 -16.58
C GLY A 223 -5.63 4.74 -15.25
N GLY A 224 -6.76 4.09 -15.04
CA GLY A 224 -6.98 3.21 -13.90
C GLY A 224 -5.97 2.05 -13.87
N ALA A 225 -5.66 1.54 -12.67
CA ALA A 225 -4.77 0.41 -12.47
C ALA A 225 -5.40 -0.61 -11.50
N ALA A 226 -5.17 -1.90 -11.76
CA ALA A 226 -5.67 -2.98 -10.91
C ALA A 226 -4.77 -4.21 -10.97
N THR A 227 -4.76 -4.97 -9.86
CA THR A 227 -4.12 -6.29 -9.74
C THR A 227 -5.19 -7.35 -9.56
N ILE A 228 -5.12 -8.44 -10.35
CA ILE A 228 -6.02 -9.59 -10.24
C ILE A 228 -5.30 -10.71 -9.49
N TYR A 229 -5.93 -11.22 -8.43
CA TYR A 229 -5.42 -12.31 -7.59
C TYR A 229 -6.09 -13.63 -7.95
N TYR A 230 -5.29 -14.71 -8.07
CA TYR A 230 -5.77 -16.04 -8.37
C TYR A 230 -4.85 -17.13 -7.80
N PRO A 231 -5.39 -18.32 -7.44
CA PRO A 231 -4.60 -19.40 -6.89
C PRO A 231 -3.74 -20.08 -7.97
N VAL A 232 -2.52 -20.47 -7.60
CA VAL A 232 -1.58 -21.15 -8.49
C VAL A 232 -2.07 -22.53 -8.97
N TRP A 233 -3.01 -23.14 -8.25
CA TRP A 233 -3.63 -24.42 -8.61
C TRP A 233 -4.84 -24.31 -9.55
N HIS A 234 -5.18 -23.11 -10.04
CA HIS A 234 -6.27 -22.93 -11.01
C HIS A 234 -5.93 -23.64 -12.34
N LEU A 235 -6.94 -24.31 -12.95
CA LEU A 235 -6.75 -25.13 -14.15
C LEU A 235 -6.17 -24.35 -15.35
N GLU A 236 -6.44 -23.04 -15.45
CA GLU A 236 -5.93 -22.17 -16.52
C GLU A 236 -4.65 -21.39 -16.12
N VAL A 237 -3.98 -21.76 -15.01
CA VAL A 237 -2.87 -20.96 -14.47
C VAL A 237 -1.72 -20.76 -15.46
N GLU A 238 -1.41 -21.75 -16.30
CA GLU A 238 -0.34 -21.63 -17.29
C GLU A 238 -0.64 -20.53 -18.33
N ASP A 239 -1.91 -20.40 -18.75
CA ASP A 239 -2.36 -19.32 -19.64
C ASP A 239 -2.45 -17.97 -18.89
N MET A 240 -2.83 -18.00 -17.61
CA MET A 240 -2.93 -16.80 -16.78
C MET A 240 -1.57 -16.18 -16.47
N LEU A 241 -0.53 -16.97 -16.26
CA LEU A 241 0.83 -16.49 -16.00
C LEU A 241 1.38 -15.62 -17.14
N VAL A 242 0.99 -15.91 -18.39
CA VAL A 242 1.50 -15.22 -19.58
C VAL A 242 0.62 -14.04 -20.05
N LEU A 243 -0.43 -13.70 -19.32
CA LEU A 243 -1.40 -12.64 -19.73
C LEU A 243 -0.75 -11.27 -19.94
N LYS A 244 0.27 -10.93 -19.15
CA LYS A 244 1.01 -9.67 -19.24
C LYS A 244 2.16 -9.71 -20.25
N ASN A 245 2.54 -10.87 -20.69
CA ASN A 245 3.68 -11.12 -21.57
C ASN A 245 3.54 -10.39 -22.93
N ASN A 246 4.63 -9.86 -23.46
CA ASN A 246 4.68 -9.20 -24.76
C ASN A 246 4.68 -10.15 -25.96
N LYS A 247 4.80 -11.46 -25.72
CA LYS A 247 4.73 -12.50 -26.77
C LYS A 247 3.28 -12.90 -27.01
N GLY A 248 2.94 -13.27 -28.24
CA GLY A 248 1.59 -13.73 -28.61
C GLY A 248 0.67 -12.60 -29.11
N THR A 249 -0.58 -12.95 -29.38
CA THR A 249 -1.59 -12.05 -29.91
C THR A 249 -2.39 -11.34 -28.80
N GLU A 250 -2.97 -10.17 -29.10
CA GLU A 250 -3.87 -9.46 -28.17
C GLU A 250 -5.08 -10.29 -27.74
N GLU A 251 -5.51 -11.24 -28.56
CA GLU A 251 -6.65 -12.10 -28.24
C GLU A 251 -6.41 -12.96 -27.00
N ASN A 252 -5.14 -13.33 -26.73
CA ASN A 252 -4.75 -14.23 -25.66
C ASN A 252 -4.02 -13.49 -24.51
N ARG A 253 -4.11 -12.15 -24.47
CA ARG A 253 -3.41 -11.32 -23.49
C ARG A 253 -4.36 -10.33 -22.80
N VAL A 254 -3.99 -9.97 -21.57
CA VAL A 254 -4.63 -8.94 -20.74
C VAL A 254 -3.48 -8.14 -20.11
N ARG A 255 -2.79 -7.34 -20.93
CA ARG A 255 -1.49 -6.73 -20.61
C ARG A 255 -1.56 -5.57 -19.64
N HIS A 256 -2.68 -4.85 -19.62
CA HIS A 256 -2.83 -3.63 -18.83
C HIS A 256 -3.39 -3.88 -17.41
N MET A 257 -3.26 -5.11 -16.92
CA MET A 257 -3.51 -5.49 -15.53
C MET A 257 -2.22 -6.03 -14.91
N ASP A 258 -2.11 -5.93 -13.60
CA ASP A 258 -1.11 -6.65 -12.82
C ASP A 258 -1.74 -7.92 -12.24
N TYR A 259 -0.92 -8.86 -11.80
CA TYR A 259 -1.39 -10.16 -11.33
C TYR A 259 -0.73 -10.57 -10.03
N GLY A 260 -1.51 -11.10 -9.10
CA GLY A 260 -1.05 -11.69 -7.85
C GLY A 260 -1.32 -13.19 -7.83
N VAL A 261 -0.25 -14.00 -7.92
CA VAL A 261 -0.37 -15.46 -7.87
C VAL A 261 -0.31 -15.91 -6.41
N GLN A 262 -1.28 -16.72 -6.01
CA GLN A 262 -1.47 -17.12 -4.62
C GLN A 262 -0.93 -18.51 -4.38
N PHE A 263 -0.10 -18.65 -3.34
CA PHE A 263 0.56 -19.88 -2.91
C PHE A 263 0.22 -20.18 -1.45
N ASN A 264 0.31 -21.45 -1.07
CA ASN A 264 0.25 -21.91 0.31
C ASN A 264 1.32 -22.97 0.60
N LYS A 265 1.40 -23.42 1.84
CA LYS A 265 2.36 -24.42 2.32
C LYS A 265 2.45 -25.65 1.43
N LEU A 266 1.30 -26.21 1.02
CA LEU A 266 1.28 -27.44 0.21
C LEU A 266 2.02 -27.25 -1.11
N MET A 267 1.88 -26.10 -1.77
CA MET A 267 2.57 -25.84 -3.03
C MET A 267 4.10 -25.80 -2.85
N TYR A 268 4.57 -25.17 -1.77
CA TYR A 268 6.00 -25.15 -1.44
C TYR A 268 6.54 -26.53 -1.07
N GLU A 269 5.78 -27.34 -0.32
CA GLU A 269 6.15 -28.72 0.00
C GLU A 269 6.29 -29.56 -1.26
N ARG A 270 5.38 -29.41 -2.24
CA ARG A 270 5.47 -30.11 -3.53
C ARG A 270 6.71 -29.67 -4.32
N LEU A 271 7.09 -28.39 -4.29
CA LEU A 271 8.32 -27.93 -4.91
C LEU A 271 9.56 -28.55 -4.25
N ILE A 272 9.64 -28.52 -2.91
CA ILE A 272 10.79 -29.00 -2.16
C ILE A 272 10.96 -30.52 -2.30
N SER A 273 9.86 -31.28 -2.33
CA SER A 273 9.88 -32.75 -2.51
C SER A 273 10.10 -33.21 -3.94
N GLY A 274 10.15 -32.26 -4.91
CA GLY A 274 10.21 -32.61 -6.33
C GLY A 274 8.92 -33.25 -6.86
N GLY A 275 7.80 -32.97 -6.22
CA GLY A 275 6.49 -33.51 -6.59
C GLY A 275 5.77 -32.72 -7.66
N ASP A 276 4.51 -33.05 -7.88
CA ASP A 276 3.65 -32.42 -8.86
C ASP A 276 2.60 -31.54 -8.21
N ILE A 277 2.14 -30.53 -8.94
CA ILE A 277 0.97 -29.73 -8.61
C ILE A 277 -0.15 -30.11 -9.56
N THR A 278 -1.32 -30.40 -8.99
CA THR A 278 -2.52 -30.71 -9.74
C THR A 278 -3.40 -29.46 -9.84
N LEU A 279 -3.77 -29.13 -11.06
CA LEU A 279 -4.57 -27.95 -11.39
C LEU A 279 -6.05 -28.35 -11.48
N PHE A 280 -6.91 -27.56 -10.86
CA PHE A 280 -8.36 -27.78 -10.81
C PHE A 280 -9.14 -26.54 -11.25
N SER A 281 -10.33 -26.75 -11.81
CA SER A 281 -11.34 -25.70 -11.82
C SER A 281 -11.95 -25.60 -10.42
N PRO A 282 -12.08 -24.41 -9.82
CA PRO A 282 -12.66 -24.26 -8.47
C PRO A 282 -14.03 -24.90 -8.34
N ASN A 283 -14.85 -24.78 -9.38
CA ASN A 283 -16.21 -25.37 -9.44
C ASN A 283 -16.24 -26.90 -9.41
N ASP A 284 -15.16 -27.57 -9.84
CA ASP A 284 -15.11 -29.06 -9.92
C ASP A 284 -14.76 -29.69 -8.56
N VAL A 285 -14.27 -28.91 -7.60
CA VAL A 285 -13.91 -29.35 -6.24
C VAL A 285 -14.57 -28.42 -5.21
N PRO A 286 -15.83 -28.64 -4.86
CA PRO A 286 -16.56 -27.80 -3.91
C PRO A 286 -15.83 -27.65 -2.57
N GLY A 287 -15.74 -26.43 -2.08
CA GLY A 287 -15.08 -26.08 -0.81
C GLY A 287 -13.56 -25.93 -0.91
N LEU A 288 -12.92 -26.28 -2.05
CA LEU A 288 -11.46 -26.16 -2.19
C LEU A 288 -10.99 -24.70 -2.18
N TYR A 289 -11.71 -23.84 -2.89
CA TYR A 289 -11.37 -22.42 -2.98
C TYR A 289 -11.50 -21.73 -1.61
N GLU A 290 -12.56 -22.01 -0.89
CA GLU A 290 -12.79 -21.47 0.46
C GLU A 290 -11.74 -21.98 1.45
N ALA A 291 -11.45 -23.28 1.45
CA ALA A 291 -10.46 -23.89 2.34
C ALA A 291 -9.04 -23.38 2.08
N PHE A 292 -8.72 -23.01 0.85
CA PHE A 292 -7.41 -22.47 0.46
C PHE A 292 -7.00 -21.24 1.30
N PHE A 293 -7.97 -20.44 1.72
CA PHE A 293 -7.75 -19.25 2.53
C PHE A 293 -8.03 -19.49 4.02
N ALA A 294 -9.03 -20.28 4.35
CA ALA A 294 -9.56 -20.38 5.70
C ALA A 294 -8.95 -21.52 6.54
N ASP A 295 -8.62 -22.65 5.91
CA ASP A 295 -8.23 -23.87 6.63
C ASP A 295 -7.27 -24.73 5.79
N GLN A 296 -5.98 -24.69 6.10
CA GLN A 296 -4.94 -25.37 5.33
C GLN A 296 -5.01 -26.90 5.43
N ASP A 297 -5.48 -27.44 6.55
CA ASP A 297 -5.65 -28.90 6.74
C ASP A 297 -6.84 -29.39 5.89
N LYS A 298 -7.94 -28.67 5.90
CA LYS A 298 -9.10 -28.94 5.05
C LYS A 298 -8.77 -28.79 3.57
N PHE A 299 -8.01 -27.75 3.21
CA PHE A 299 -7.53 -27.60 1.84
C PHE A 299 -6.74 -28.82 1.38
N ARG A 300 -5.78 -29.29 2.18
CA ARG A 300 -4.97 -30.48 1.86
C ARG A 300 -5.85 -31.71 1.69
N GLU A 301 -6.78 -31.97 2.61
CA GLU A 301 -7.70 -33.12 2.54
C GLU A 301 -8.49 -33.11 1.22
N LEU A 302 -9.11 -31.99 0.88
CA LEU A 302 -9.92 -31.82 -0.33
C LEU A 302 -9.05 -31.94 -1.59
N TYR A 303 -7.89 -31.30 -1.60
CA TYR A 303 -6.96 -31.28 -2.73
C TYR A 303 -6.43 -32.68 -3.05
N GLU A 304 -5.88 -33.40 -2.07
CA GLU A 304 -5.36 -34.77 -2.25
C GLU A 304 -6.45 -35.78 -2.54
N THR A 305 -7.67 -35.58 -2.03
CA THR A 305 -8.84 -36.40 -2.38
C THR A 305 -9.25 -36.21 -3.83
N ALA A 306 -9.27 -34.94 -4.29
CA ALA A 306 -9.53 -34.60 -5.68
C ALA A 306 -8.44 -35.15 -6.64
N GLU A 307 -7.19 -35.17 -6.22
CA GLU A 307 -6.09 -35.75 -6.98
C GLU A 307 -6.33 -37.23 -7.27
N ARG A 308 -6.83 -38.00 -6.31
CA ARG A 308 -7.13 -39.42 -6.44
C ARG A 308 -8.42 -39.70 -7.21
N ASN A 309 -9.34 -38.74 -7.33
CA ASN A 309 -10.62 -38.94 -7.98
C ASN A 309 -10.48 -38.81 -9.50
N THR A 310 -10.62 -39.94 -10.21
CA THR A 310 -10.50 -40.03 -11.67
C THR A 310 -11.66 -39.36 -12.44
N ARG A 311 -12.75 -39.00 -11.76
CA ARG A 311 -13.93 -38.35 -12.38
C ARG A 311 -13.81 -36.81 -12.43
N ILE A 312 -12.89 -36.26 -11.64
CA ILE A 312 -12.65 -34.80 -11.61
C ILE A 312 -11.68 -34.43 -12.75
N ARG A 313 -12.07 -33.44 -13.54
CA ARG A 313 -11.22 -32.87 -14.57
C ARG A 313 -10.02 -32.14 -13.91
N LYS A 314 -8.81 -32.46 -14.34
CA LYS A 314 -7.58 -31.93 -13.77
C LYS A 314 -6.43 -32.01 -14.75
N LYS A 315 -5.40 -31.25 -14.48
CA LYS A 315 -4.10 -31.34 -15.14
C LYS A 315 -3.00 -31.41 -14.07
N THR A 316 -2.04 -32.28 -14.24
CA THR A 316 -0.90 -32.38 -13.32
C THR A 316 0.35 -31.85 -14.01
N VAL A 317 1.10 -31.01 -13.32
CA VAL A 317 2.35 -30.41 -13.80
C VAL A 317 3.43 -30.51 -12.73
N PRO A 318 4.71 -30.75 -13.09
CA PRO A 318 5.79 -30.74 -12.13
C PRO A 318 5.87 -29.40 -11.39
N ALA A 319 5.95 -29.43 -10.06
CA ALA A 319 6.00 -28.19 -9.25
C ALA A 319 7.18 -27.30 -9.68
N ALA A 320 8.35 -27.87 -9.93
CA ALA A 320 9.52 -27.13 -10.40
C ALA A 320 9.27 -26.39 -11.72
N GLN A 321 8.52 -26.99 -12.65
CA GLN A 321 8.16 -26.35 -13.92
C GLN A 321 7.23 -25.15 -13.69
N LEU A 322 6.20 -25.31 -12.86
CA LEU A 322 5.21 -24.25 -12.60
C LEU A 322 5.83 -23.06 -11.84
N PHE A 323 6.63 -23.33 -10.81
CA PHE A 323 7.35 -22.29 -10.08
C PHE A 323 8.38 -21.55 -10.97
N SER A 324 9.07 -22.28 -11.86
CA SER A 324 9.99 -21.66 -12.82
C SER A 324 9.26 -20.78 -13.83
N ALA A 325 8.12 -21.23 -14.35
CA ALA A 325 7.29 -20.43 -15.24
C ALA A 325 6.79 -19.15 -14.55
N PHE A 326 6.30 -19.26 -13.31
CA PHE A 326 5.92 -18.11 -12.50
C PHE A 326 7.07 -17.11 -12.32
N MET A 327 8.25 -17.61 -11.93
CA MET A 327 9.40 -16.76 -11.67
C MET A 327 9.95 -16.11 -12.95
N GLU A 328 9.89 -16.80 -14.07
CA GLU A 328 10.29 -16.27 -15.37
C GLU A 328 9.39 -15.13 -15.80
N GLU A 329 8.06 -15.30 -15.72
CA GLU A 329 7.11 -14.24 -16.07
C GLU A 329 7.19 -13.06 -15.08
N ARG A 330 7.39 -13.33 -13.79
CA ARG A 330 7.66 -12.30 -12.78
C ARG A 330 8.90 -11.47 -13.13
N LYS A 331 10.00 -12.12 -13.49
CA LYS A 331 11.25 -11.46 -13.92
C LYS A 331 11.06 -10.67 -15.21
N ASN A 332 10.40 -11.25 -16.21
CA ASN A 332 10.26 -10.65 -17.54
C ASN A 332 9.33 -9.44 -17.56
N THR A 333 8.31 -9.42 -16.70
CA THR A 333 7.30 -8.34 -16.67
C THR A 333 7.47 -7.37 -15.50
N GLY A 334 8.17 -7.81 -14.43
CA GLY A 334 8.30 -7.06 -13.18
C GLY A 334 7.02 -7.01 -12.33
N ARG A 335 5.86 -7.41 -12.88
CA ARG A 335 4.53 -7.13 -12.32
C ARG A 335 3.65 -8.36 -12.17
N ILE A 336 4.23 -9.52 -11.97
CA ILE A 336 3.57 -10.73 -11.47
C ILE A 336 3.96 -10.86 -10.01
N TYR A 337 3.00 -10.59 -9.13
CA TYR A 337 3.18 -10.57 -7.68
C TYR A 337 2.93 -11.94 -7.07
N LEU A 338 3.29 -12.08 -5.82
CA LEU A 338 3.07 -13.29 -5.03
C LEU A 338 2.31 -12.95 -3.77
N GLN A 339 1.34 -13.79 -3.39
CA GLN A 339 0.70 -13.77 -2.08
C GLN A 339 0.76 -15.15 -1.44
N ASN A 340 1.33 -15.25 -0.25
CA ASN A 340 1.32 -16.44 0.60
C ASN A 340 0.07 -16.39 1.47
N VAL A 341 -1.00 -17.09 1.05
CA VAL A 341 -2.32 -16.95 1.66
C VAL A 341 -2.39 -17.49 3.08
N ASP A 342 -1.63 -18.53 3.39
CA ASP A 342 -1.50 -19.07 4.74
C ASP A 342 -0.80 -18.08 5.68
N ASN A 343 0.36 -17.53 5.29
CA ASN A 343 1.03 -16.50 6.08
C ASN A 343 0.13 -15.27 6.28
N ALA A 344 -0.63 -14.85 5.26
CA ALA A 344 -1.54 -13.71 5.35
C ALA A 344 -2.68 -13.96 6.34
N ASN A 345 -3.26 -15.16 6.36
CA ASN A 345 -4.37 -15.52 7.25
C ASN A 345 -3.92 -15.89 8.66
N ASP A 346 -2.85 -16.68 8.80
CA ASP A 346 -2.32 -17.09 10.10
C ASP A 346 -1.82 -15.89 10.91
N HIS A 347 -1.19 -14.93 10.26
CA HIS A 347 -0.60 -13.74 10.88
C HIS A 347 -1.41 -12.45 10.62
N GLY A 348 -2.58 -12.51 10.01
CA GLY A 348 -3.51 -11.39 9.87
C GLY A 348 -4.26 -11.09 11.18
N SER A 349 -4.93 -9.94 11.24
CA SER A 349 -5.74 -9.54 12.40
C SER A 349 -7.09 -10.25 12.49
N PHE A 350 -7.53 -10.94 11.44
CA PHE A 350 -8.83 -11.62 11.40
C PHE A 350 -8.73 -13.10 11.75
N LEU A 351 -9.85 -13.67 12.19
CA LEU A 351 -10.01 -15.11 12.36
C LEU A 351 -10.31 -15.74 11.00
N PRO A 352 -9.45 -16.64 10.46
CA PRO A 352 -9.57 -17.14 9.10
C PRO A 352 -10.86 -17.93 8.81
N ASP A 353 -11.42 -18.59 9.82
CA ASP A 353 -12.67 -19.33 9.72
C ASP A 353 -13.91 -18.43 9.63
N VAL A 354 -13.80 -17.17 10.03
CA VAL A 354 -14.92 -16.20 10.06
C VAL A 354 -14.77 -15.14 8.97
N ALA A 355 -13.55 -14.60 8.81
CA ALA A 355 -13.25 -13.50 7.90
C ALA A 355 -11.91 -13.72 7.18
N PRO A 356 -11.81 -14.71 6.29
CA PRO A 356 -10.57 -15.03 5.60
C PRO A 356 -10.11 -13.93 4.65
N ILE A 357 -8.80 -13.73 4.57
CA ILE A 357 -8.15 -12.87 3.59
C ILE A 357 -8.02 -13.66 2.28
N ARG A 358 -8.69 -13.21 1.22
CA ARG A 358 -8.76 -13.91 -0.07
C ARG A 358 -7.99 -13.23 -1.19
N GLN A 359 -7.51 -12.03 -0.98
CA GLN A 359 -6.78 -11.22 -1.95
C GLN A 359 -6.01 -10.10 -1.27
N SER A 360 -5.31 -9.30 -2.05
CA SER A 360 -4.72 -8.04 -1.61
C SER A 360 -5.13 -6.90 -2.56
N ASN A 361 -4.58 -5.70 -2.34
CA ASN A 361 -4.84 -4.52 -3.17
C ASN A 361 -3.93 -4.46 -4.40
N LEU A 362 -3.96 -3.32 -5.11
CA LEU A 362 -3.11 -3.05 -6.27
C LEU A 362 -1.62 -3.21 -5.97
N CYS A 363 -1.15 -2.72 -4.83
CA CYS A 363 0.28 -2.70 -4.46
C CYS A 363 0.68 -3.81 -3.47
N ALA A 364 -0.20 -4.78 -3.21
CA ALA A 364 0.08 -6.00 -2.45
C ALA A 364 0.54 -5.77 -0.99
N GLU A 365 -0.10 -4.84 -0.26
CA GLU A 365 0.15 -4.63 1.19
C GLU A 365 -1.12 -4.69 2.04
N ILE A 366 -2.31 -4.66 1.43
CA ILE A 366 -3.58 -4.64 2.18
C ILE A 366 -4.17 -6.03 2.25
N ASP A 367 -4.34 -6.52 3.47
CA ASP A 367 -4.91 -7.83 3.77
C ASP A 367 -6.21 -7.66 4.57
N LEU A 368 -7.33 -7.56 3.84
CA LEU A 368 -8.68 -7.35 4.38
C LEU A 368 -9.65 -8.40 3.81
N PRO A 369 -10.64 -8.84 4.62
CA PRO A 369 -11.65 -9.76 4.12
C PRO A 369 -12.58 -9.09 3.11
N THR A 370 -13.04 -9.86 2.14
CA THR A 370 -13.98 -9.46 1.11
C THR A 370 -15.09 -10.50 0.96
N LYS A 371 -16.23 -10.08 0.39
CA LYS A 371 -17.29 -10.98 -0.08
C LYS A 371 -17.79 -10.52 -1.44
N PRO A 372 -17.99 -11.44 -2.40
CA PRO A 372 -18.52 -11.08 -3.71
C PRO A 372 -19.88 -10.39 -3.60
N LEU A 373 -20.14 -9.47 -4.53
CA LEU A 373 -21.44 -8.83 -4.68
C LEU A 373 -22.28 -9.57 -5.73
N ASN A 374 -23.60 -9.60 -5.56
CA ASN A 374 -24.53 -10.03 -6.60
C ASN A 374 -25.06 -8.85 -7.44
N ASP A 375 -25.10 -7.66 -6.85
CA ASP A 375 -25.38 -6.38 -7.52
C ASP A 375 -24.74 -5.22 -6.75
N LEU A 376 -24.80 -3.99 -7.29
CA LEU A 376 -24.18 -2.81 -6.67
C LEU A 376 -24.79 -2.39 -5.33
N ASN A 377 -26.01 -2.83 -5.04
CA ASN A 377 -26.71 -2.49 -3.79
C ASN A 377 -26.78 -3.70 -2.84
N ASP A 378 -26.03 -4.75 -3.11
CA ASP A 378 -26.00 -5.96 -2.29
C ASP A 378 -25.53 -5.65 -0.86
N PRO A 379 -26.39 -5.79 0.17
CA PRO A 379 -26.00 -5.53 1.54
C PRO A 379 -25.19 -6.66 2.18
N GLU A 380 -25.15 -7.85 1.57
CA GLU A 380 -24.42 -9.02 2.05
C GLU A 380 -23.00 -9.10 1.48
N GLY A 381 -22.73 -8.37 0.40
CA GLY A 381 -21.38 -8.26 -0.16
C GLY A 381 -20.49 -7.37 0.68
N GLU A 382 -19.16 -7.54 0.56
CA GLU A 382 -18.19 -6.73 1.25
C GLU A 382 -17.09 -6.25 0.29
N ILE A 383 -17.03 -4.95 0.04
CA ILE A 383 -15.89 -4.28 -0.59
C ILE A 383 -15.05 -3.68 0.54
N SER A 384 -13.79 -4.07 0.62
CA SER A 384 -12.90 -3.55 1.64
C SER A 384 -12.10 -2.36 1.13
N LEU A 385 -12.01 -1.34 1.97
CA LEU A 385 -11.27 -0.11 1.73
C LEU A 385 -10.19 0.04 2.79
N CYS A 386 -9.02 0.54 2.41
CA CYS A 386 -8.03 0.96 3.38
C CYS A 386 -7.62 2.41 3.15
N THR A 387 -7.66 3.20 4.22
CA THR A 387 -7.09 4.54 4.28
C THR A 387 -5.72 4.49 4.93
N LEU A 388 -4.78 5.24 4.37
CA LEU A 388 -3.37 5.08 4.66
C LEU A 388 -2.75 6.36 5.25
N SER A 389 -1.70 6.18 6.04
CA SER A 389 -0.72 7.20 6.41
C SER A 389 0.61 6.52 6.71
N ALA A 390 1.67 7.27 6.97
CA ALA A 390 2.96 6.69 7.35
C ALA A 390 3.65 7.53 8.43
N ILE A 391 4.38 6.86 9.31
CA ILE A 391 5.26 7.49 10.28
C ILE A 391 6.65 7.69 9.67
N ASN A 392 7.22 8.87 9.84
CA ASN A 392 8.58 9.18 9.43
C ASN A 392 9.58 8.65 10.47
N TRP A 393 10.11 7.45 10.24
CA TRP A 393 11.10 6.86 11.15
C TRP A 393 12.40 7.68 11.20
N GLY A 394 12.67 8.48 10.18
CA GLY A 394 13.80 9.41 10.19
C GLY A 394 13.75 10.44 11.32
N ASN A 395 12.56 10.77 11.84
CA ASN A 395 12.37 11.69 12.96
C ASN A 395 12.37 11.00 14.33
N VAL A 396 12.31 9.67 14.36
CA VAL A 396 12.31 8.87 15.60
C VAL A 396 13.72 8.70 16.13
N ARG A 397 13.95 9.00 17.40
CA ARG A 397 15.25 8.89 18.09
C ARG A 397 15.27 7.68 19.01
N THR A 398 14.17 7.44 19.72
CA THR A 398 13.98 6.34 20.65
C THR A 398 12.63 5.67 20.40
N PRO A 399 12.46 4.40 20.80
CA PRO A 399 11.16 3.72 20.67
C PRO A 399 9.98 4.48 21.31
N ALA A 400 10.20 5.24 22.36
CA ALA A 400 9.15 6.03 23.03
C ALA A 400 8.62 7.19 22.17
N ASP A 401 9.40 7.68 21.19
CA ASP A 401 8.98 8.78 20.32
C ASP A 401 7.81 8.39 19.41
N PHE A 402 7.56 7.08 19.22
CA PHE A 402 6.41 6.60 18.45
C PHE A 402 5.05 6.92 19.08
N GLU A 403 4.96 7.02 20.41
CA GLU A 403 3.67 7.13 21.10
C GLU A 403 2.79 8.25 20.56
N LYS A 404 3.32 9.47 20.48
CA LYS A 404 2.57 10.63 20.01
C LYS A 404 2.19 10.52 18.54
N ALA A 405 3.14 10.15 17.68
CA ALA A 405 2.90 10.06 16.24
C ALA A 405 1.88 8.95 15.90
N CYS A 406 1.99 7.79 16.53
CA CYS A 406 1.04 6.68 16.37
C CYS A 406 -0.36 7.05 16.84
N THR A 407 -0.48 7.70 18.01
CA THR A 407 -1.77 8.18 18.52
C THR A 407 -2.45 9.12 17.54
N LEU A 408 -1.72 10.09 17.00
CA LEU A 408 -2.26 11.07 16.05
C LEU A 408 -2.59 10.42 14.70
N ALA A 409 -1.76 9.50 14.20
CA ALA A 409 -2.02 8.79 12.95
C ALA A 409 -3.31 7.96 13.02
N VAL A 410 -3.51 7.19 14.09
CA VAL A 410 -4.71 6.38 14.30
C VAL A 410 -5.96 7.26 14.41
N ARG A 411 -5.92 8.32 15.23
CA ARG A 411 -7.05 9.23 15.40
C ARG A 411 -7.41 9.98 14.11
N GLY A 412 -6.40 10.44 13.37
CA GLY A 412 -6.61 11.14 12.10
C GLY A 412 -7.25 10.24 11.05
N LEU A 413 -6.78 9.00 10.93
CA LEU A 413 -7.35 8.02 9.98
C LEU A 413 -8.74 7.55 10.43
N ASP A 414 -8.98 7.31 11.70
CA ASP A 414 -10.31 6.96 12.20
C ASP A 414 -11.33 8.08 11.96
N ALA A 415 -10.96 9.33 12.22
CA ALA A 415 -11.77 10.49 11.91
C ALA A 415 -12.06 10.62 10.39
N LEU A 416 -11.06 10.31 9.56
CA LEU A 416 -11.21 10.29 8.10
C LEU A 416 -12.25 9.27 7.63
N LEU A 417 -12.31 8.07 8.23
CA LEU A 417 -13.31 7.06 7.90
C LEU A 417 -14.75 7.55 8.18
N SER A 418 -14.93 8.38 9.18
CA SER A 418 -16.23 8.98 9.51
C SER A 418 -16.60 10.15 8.59
N TYR A 419 -15.60 10.84 8.05
CA TYR A 419 -15.78 12.00 7.15
C TYR A 419 -15.96 11.60 5.69
N GLN A 420 -15.39 10.46 5.25
CA GLN A 420 -15.44 10.06 3.84
C GLN A 420 -16.84 9.58 3.42
N GLY A 421 -17.15 9.74 2.13
CA GLY A 421 -18.32 9.17 1.48
C GLY A 421 -18.00 7.83 0.82
N TYR A 422 -19.03 7.01 0.62
CA TYR A 422 -18.89 5.69 0.06
C TYR A 422 -19.79 5.55 -1.17
N PRO A 423 -19.26 5.41 -2.40
CA PRO A 423 -20.07 5.34 -3.62
C PRO A 423 -20.83 4.02 -3.78
N ILE A 424 -20.52 2.98 -2.99
CA ILE A 424 -21.14 1.67 -3.03
C ILE A 424 -21.53 1.24 -1.61
N LEU A 425 -22.74 0.69 -1.46
CA LEU A 425 -23.30 0.29 -0.15
C LEU A 425 -22.40 -0.74 0.57
N ALA A 426 -21.96 -1.77 -0.12
CA ALA A 426 -21.11 -2.82 0.45
C ALA A 426 -19.78 -2.28 1.03
N ALA A 427 -19.21 -1.24 0.43
CA ALA A 427 -18.01 -0.59 0.93
C ALA A 427 -18.28 0.21 2.23
N ARG A 428 -19.43 0.90 2.29
CA ARG A 428 -19.85 1.60 3.51
C ARG A 428 -20.05 0.64 4.68
N LEU A 429 -20.87 -0.40 4.44
CA LEU A 429 -21.21 -1.37 5.49
C LEU A 429 -19.99 -2.13 6.02
N SER A 430 -19.08 -2.56 5.12
CA SER A 430 -17.85 -3.24 5.54
C SER A 430 -16.92 -2.30 6.31
N THR A 431 -16.83 -1.02 5.93
CA THR A 431 -16.01 -0.03 6.64
C THR A 431 -16.61 0.33 7.99
N GLU A 432 -17.92 0.53 8.09
CA GLU A 432 -18.60 0.78 9.37
C GLU A 432 -18.45 -0.39 10.32
N LYS A 433 -18.47 -1.62 9.81
CA LYS A 433 -18.27 -2.85 10.59
C LYS A 433 -16.85 -3.00 11.13
N ARG A 434 -15.82 -2.62 10.37
CA ARG A 434 -14.42 -2.97 10.65
C ARG A 434 -13.47 -1.79 10.83
N ARG A 435 -13.78 -0.62 10.29
CA ARG A 435 -12.94 0.60 10.33
C ARG A 435 -11.44 0.33 10.07
N PRO A 436 -11.08 -0.33 8.96
CA PRO A 436 -9.70 -0.71 8.70
C PRO A 436 -8.85 0.50 8.31
N ILE A 437 -7.64 0.57 8.84
CA ILE A 437 -6.63 1.57 8.48
C ILE A 437 -5.28 0.90 8.25
N GLY A 438 -4.36 1.62 7.60
CA GLY A 438 -2.99 1.17 7.40
C GLY A 438 -2.00 2.30 7.65
N VAL A 439 -1.21 2.17 8.71
CA VAL A 439 -0.09 3.06 8.99
C VAL A 439 1.19 2.40 8.53
N GLY A 440 1.95 3.08 7.68
CA GLY A 440 3.20 2.60 7.11
C GLY A 440 4.42 3.31 7.67
N ILE A 441 5.51 3.18 6.93
CA ILE A 441 6.83 3.74 7.28
C ILE A 441 7.36 4.52 6.08
N ILE A 442 7.90 5.73 6.31
CA ILE A 442 8.76 6.42 5.36
C ILE A 442 10.13 6.69 5.97
N ASN A 443 11.10 6.99 5.11
CA ASN A 443 12.44 7.41 5.53
C ASN A 443 13.25 6.32 6.27
N PHE A 444 12.92 5.06 6.00
CA PHE A 444 13.57 3.92 6.68
C PHE A 444 15.06 3.81 6.32
N ALA A 445 15.43 4.03 5.05
CA ALA A 445 16.83 4.03 4.63
C ALA A 445 17.67 5.11 5.35
N TYR A 446 17.08 6.30 5.57
CA TYR A 446 17.73 7.35 6.35
C TYR A 446 17.85 6.95 7.83
N TRP A 447 16.81 6.30 8.39
CA TRP A 447 16.89 5.78 9.76
C TRP A 447 18.01 4.76 9.90
N LEU A 448 18.12 3.77 8.98
CA LEU A 448 19.23 2.80 8.96
C LEU A 448 20.60 3.49 8.87
N ALA A 449 20.75 4.46 7.94
CA ALA A 449 21.99 5.20 7.77
C ALA A 449 22.41 5.96 9.04
N LYS A 450 21.45 6.50 9.80
CA LYS A 450 21.71 7.14 11.11
C LYS A 450 22.17 6.17 12.18
N GLN A 451 21.68 4.92 12.12
CA GLN A 451 22.04 3.84 13.05
C GLN A 451 23.33 3.09 12.62
N ASP A 452 23.95 3.51 11.51
CA ASP A 452 25.09 2.82 10.91
C ASP A 452 24.80 1.37 10.51
N LEU A 453 23.57 1.13 10.04
CA LEU A 453 23.06 -0.17 9.59
C LEU A 453 23.02 -0.24 8.07
N SER A 454 23.31 -1.42 7.55
CA SER A 454 23.32 -1.74 6.12
C SER A 454 22.15 -2.68 5.78
N TYR A 455 21.50 -2.48 4.63
CA TYR A 455 20.57 -3.47 4.09
C TYR A 455 21.31 -4.75 3.66
N GLN A 456 22.39 -4.59 2.89
CA GLN A 456 23.09 -5.74 2.31
C GLN A 456 23.81 -6.56 3.38
N ASN A 457 24.43 -5.88 4.36
CA ASN A 457 25.28 -6.50 5.39
C ASN A 457 24.65 -6.38 6.77
N ILE A 458 23.33 -6.50 6.86
CA ILE A 458 22.62 -6.42 8.15
C ILE A 458 23.11 -7.51 9.10
N THR A 459 23.56 -7.11 10.29
CA THR A 459 23.99 -8.02 11.35
C THR A 459 22.82 -8.48 12.21
N SER A 460 23.06 -9.50 13.05
CA SER A 460 22.04 -9.94 14.03
C SER A 460 21.68 -8.82 15.01
N GLU A 461 22.66 -8.01 15.46
CA GLU A 461 22.43 -6.85 16.31
C GLU A 461 21.62 -5.78 15.59
N GLY A 462 21.88 -5.56 14.30
CA GLY A 462 21.11 -4.64 13.46
C GLY A 462 19.66 -5.08 13.30
N LEU A 463 19.44 -6.37 13.03
CA LEU A 463 18.08 -6.95 12.99
C LEU A 463 17.38 -6.84 14.34
N GLN A 464 18.11 -7.03 15.45
CA GLN A 464 17.55 -6.88 16.80
C GLN A 464 17.12 -5.45 17.10
N LEU A 465 17.84 -4.44 16.58
CA LEU A 465 17.46 -3.03 16.71
C LEU A 465 16.21 -2.72 15.86
N VAL A 466 16.12 -3.27 14.65
CA VAL A 466 14.90 -3.17 13.82
C VAL A 466 13.71 -3.79 14.55
N ASP A 467 13.88 -4.97 15.14
CA ASP A 467 12.87 -5.67 15.92
C ASP A 467 12.35 -4.82 17.10
N GLU A 468 13.25 -4.18 17.86
CA GLU A 468 12.90 -3.30 18.99
C GLU A 468 12.05 -2.10 18.55
N TYR A 469 12.45 -1.41 17.48
CA TYR A 469 11.70 -0.25 16.99
C TYR A 469 10.37 -0.66 16.34
N ALA A 470 10.32 -1.77 15.63
CA ALA A 470 9.10 -2.31 15.05
C ALA A 470 8.10 -2.75 16.12
N GLU A 471 8.57 -3.39 17.20
CA GLU A 471 7.77 -3.74 18.36
C GLU A 471 7.08 -2.51 18.96
N ALA A 472 7.85 -1.46 19.27
CA ALA A 472 7.32 -0.25 19.87
C ALA A 472 6.32 0.46 18.96
N TRP A 473 6.63 0.57 17.66
CA TRP A 473 5.74 1.15 16.66
C TRP A 473 4.40 0.41 16.59
N SER A 474 4.42 -0.91 16.50
CA SER A 474 3.21 -1.75 16.48
C SER A 474 2.42 -1.63 17.79
N TYR A 475 3.10 -1.72 18.93
CA TYR A 475 2.50 -1.58 20.25
C TYR A 475 1.74 -0.26 20.38
N TYR A 476 2.35 0.88 20.04
CA TYR A 476 1.71 2.18 20.17
C TYR A 476 0.56 2.38 19.19
N LEU A 477 0.59 1.80 18.01
CA LEU A 477 -0.53 1.82 17.07
C LEU A 477 -1.73 1.04 17.62
N ILE A 478 -1.50 -0.17 18.14
CA ILE A 478 -2.57 -1.00 18.71
C ILE A 478 -3.12 -0.34 19.96
N LYS A 479 -2.24 0.16 20.84
CA LYS A 479 -2.64 0.88 22.05
C LYS A 479 -3.49 2.11 21.72
N ALA A 480 -3.09 2.91 20.75
CA ALA A 480 -3.85 4.09 20.32
C ALA A 480 -5.28 3.74 19.86
N SER A 481 -5.43 2.63 19.13
CA SER A 481 -6.74 2.14 18.70
C SER A 481 -7.57 1.54 19.84
N ALA A 482 -6.94 0.87 20.79
CA ALA A 482 -7.60 0.37 21.99
C ALA A 482 -8.06 1.53 22.92
N ASP A 483 -7.22 2.56 23.10
CA ASP A 483 -7.57 3.77 23.84
C ASP A 483 -8.76 4.51 23.17
N LEU A 484 -8.74 4.58 21.85
CA LEU A 484 -9.83 5.18 21.08
C LEU A 484 -11.12 4.36 21.16
N ALA A 485 -11.03 3.02 21.24
CA ALA A 485 -12.18 2.15 21.49
C ALA A 485 -12.77 2.38 22.89
N ALA A 486 -11.94 2.59 23.90
CA ALA A 486 -12.41 2.94 25.24
C ALA A 486 -13.16 4.29 25.28
N GLU A 487 -12.75 5.25 24.44
CA GLU A 487 -13.37 6.58 24.35
C GLU A 487 -14.64 6.59 23.50
N GLN A 488 -14.65 5.90 22.35
CA GLN A 488 -15.68 6.02 21.30
C GLN A 488 -16.41 4.73 20.98
N GLY A 489 -16.06 3.63 21.66
CA GLY A 489 -16.60 2.29 21.41
C GLY A 489 -15.78 1.49 20.39
N ALA A 490 -15.76 0.17 20.60
CA ALA A 490 -15.14 -0.77 19.67
C ALA A 490 -15.95 -0.88 18.36
N ILE A 491 -15.31 -1.43 17.33
CA ILE A 491 -15.99 -1.74 16.07
C ILE A 491 -17.05 -2.84 16.26
N PRO A 492 -18.15 -2.83 15.47
CA PRO A 492 -19.14 -3.91 15.51
C PRO A 492 -18.56 -5.29 15.22
N GLY A 493 -17.60 -5.39 14.31
CA GLY A 493 -16.92 -6.64 13.91
C GLY A 493 -15.74 -7.03 14.79
N VAL A 494 -15.62 -6.54 16.03
CA VAL A 494 -14.46 -6.79 16.91
C VAL A 494 -14.20 -8.28 17.14
N MET A 495 -15.24 -9.08 17.29
CA MET A 495 -15.13 -10.54 17.54
C MET A 495 -14.73 -11.35 16.29
N GLU A 496 -14.71 -10.76 15.11
CA GLU A 496 -14.12 -11.36 13.90
C GLU A 496 -12.60 -11.19 13.87
N THR A 497 -12.06 -10.36 14.78
CA THR A 497 -10.62 -10.05 14.86
C THR A 497 -9.93 -10.80 15.98
N LYS A 498 -8.67 -11.10 15.81
CA LYS A 498 -7.79 -11.61 16.88
C LYS A 498 -7.68 -10.62 18.03
N TYR A 499 -7.73 -9.32 17.75
CA TYR A 499 -7.72 -8.27 18.78
C TYR A 499 -8.89 -8.38 19.76
N GLY A 500 -10.10 -8.70 19.29
CA GLY A 500 -11.25 -8.94 20.18
C GLY A 500 -11.07 -10.10 21.15
N HIS A 501 -10.14 -10.99 20.86
CA HIS A 501 -9.74 -12.11 21.72
C HIS A 501 -8.44 -11.82 22.50
N GLY A 502 -7.93 -10.59 22.46
CA GLY A 502 -6.67 -10.22 23.11
C GLY A 502 -5.42 -10.83 22.48
N ILE A 503 -5.49 -11.17 21.20
CA ILE A 503 -4.36 -11.74 20.45
C ILE A 503 -3.73 -10.65 19.60
N THR A 504 -2.40 -10.47 19.73
CA THR A 504 -1.62 -9.44 19.09
C THR A 504 -0.62 -10.02 18.05
N PRO A 505 -0.13 -9.24 17.07
CA PRO A 505 0.73 -9.76 16.01
C PRO A 505 1.99 -10.49 16.51
N ASN A 506 2.59 -10.03 17.60
CA ASN A 506 3.76 -10.68 18.20
C ASN A 506 3.50 -12.07 18.80
N GLN A 507 2.25 -12.56 18.77
CA GLN A 507 1.87 -13.93 19.14
C GLN A 507 1.64 -14.83 17.92
N THR A 508 1.28 -14.27 16.78
CA THR A 508 0.82 -15.03 15.59
C THR A 508 1.82 -15.09 14.44
N TYR A 509 2.94 -14.37 14.54
CA TYR A 509 3.98 -14.40 13.52
C TYR A 509 4.62 -15.80 13.37
N LYS A 510 5.15 -16.09 12.20
CA LYS A 510 5.80 -17.36 11.90
C LYS A 510 7.14 -17.49 12.64
N LYS A 511 7.21 -18.46 13.54
CA LYS A 511 8.32 -18.59 14.51
C LYS A 511 9.69 -18.85 13.89
N ASP A 512 9.74 -19.32 12.63
CA ASP A 512 11.02 -19.46 11.91
C ASP A 512 11.84 -18.16 11.87
N VAL A 513 11.20 -16.97 11.95
CA VAL A 513 11.92 -15.69 11.98
C VAL A 513 12.77 -15.53 13.25
N ASP A 514 12.50 -16.27 14.30
CA ASP A 514 13.32 -16.28 15.55
C ASP A 514 14.73 -16.85 15.31
N GLU A 515 14.96 -17.48 14.16
CA GLU A 515 16.33 -17.79 13.71
C GLU A 515 17.15 -16.53 13.38
N LEU A 516 16.48 -15.43 13.04
CA LEU A 516 17.11 -14.14 12.68
C LEU A 516 17.24 -13.19 13.87
N VAL A 517 16.25 -13.18 14.75
CA VAL A 517 16.16 -12.26 15.90
C VAL A 517 15.65 -12.97 17.14
N GLN A 518 16.24 -12.69 18.28
CA GLN A 518 15.75 -13.21 19.54
C GLN A 518 14.42 -12.55 19.90
N HIS A 519 13.37 -13.35 20.10
CA HIS A 519 12.08 -12.83 20.54
C HIS A 519 12.17 -12.25 21.97
N GLN A 520 11.73 -11.01 22.11
CA GLN A 520 11.60 -10.30 23.39
C GLN A 520 10.34 -9.45 23.38
N GLU A 521 9.62 -9.41 24.49
CA GLU A 521 8.56 -8.43 24.72
C GLU A 521 9.11 -7.31 25.60
N ARG A 522 9.36 -6.13 25.02
CA ARG A 522 9.93 -4.96 25.71
C ARG A 522 8.85 -3.98 26.16
N MET A 523 7.67 -4.07 25.53
CA MET A 523 6.50 -3.23 25.83
C MET A 523 5.53 -3.98 26.76
N ASP A 524 4.57 -3.27 27.35
CA ASP A 524 3.53 -3.88 28.20
C ASP A 524 2.43 -4.57 27.39
N TRP A 525 2.81 -5.62 26.69
CA TRP A 525 1.86 -6.41 25.90
C TRP A 525 0.80 -7.11 26.74
N ALA A 526 1.14 -7.50 27.98
CA ALA A 526 0.18 -8.15 28.87
C ALA A 526 -0.97 -7.19 29.22
N GLY A 527 -0.64 -5.97 29.64
CA GLY A 527 -1.65 -4.94 29.95
C GLY A 527 -2.48 -4.57 28.72
N LEU A 528 -1.85 -4.44 27.52
CA LEU A 528 -2.57 -4.15 26.29
C LEU A 528 -3.54 -5.26 25.88
N ARG A 529 -3.15 -6.54 26.03
CA ARG A 529 -4.02 -7.68 25.72
C ARG A 529 -5.25 -7.73 26.63
N GLU A 530 -5.10 -7.41 27.92
CA GLU A 530 -6.25 -7.30 28.82
C GLU A 530 -7.16 -6.13 28.44
N GLN A 531 -6.61 -4.96 28.11
CA GLN A 531 -7.39 -3.83 27.62
C GLN A 531 -8.19 -4.20 26.36
N LEU A 532 -7.56 -4.91 25.39
CA LEU A 532 -8.24 -5.37 24.16
C LEU A 532 -9.43 -6.29 24.45
N LYS A 533 -9.32 -7.17 25.46
CA LYS A 533 -10.44 -8.03 25.89
C LYS A 533 -11.56 -7.24 26.57
N GLU A 534 -11.21 -6.21 27.33
CA GLU A 534 -12.18 -5.39 28.07
C GLU A 534 -12.91 -4.38 27.20
N THR A 535 -12.18 -3.64 26.38
CA THR A 535 -12.73 -2.51 25.61
C THR A 535 -12.75 -2.74 24.09
N GLY A 536 -12.12 -3.81 23.62
CA GLY A 536 -11.98 -4.09 22.19
C GLY A 536 -11.00 -3.16 21.48
N ILE A 537 -11.17 -3.02 20.17
CA ILE A 537 -10.35 -2.17 19.31
C ILE A 537 -11.24 -1.30 18.41
N ARG A 538 -10.76 -0.09 18.06
CA ARG A 538 -11.48 0.82 17.18
C ARG A 538 -11.25 0.56 15.70
N ASN A 539 -10.13 -0.07 15.32
CA ASN A 539 -9.73 -0.35 13.96
C ASN A 539 -9.33 -1.81 13.82
N SER A 540 -9.90 -2.53 12.87
CA SER A 540 -9.66 -3.97 12.68
C SER A 540 -8.24 -4.29 12.21
N THR A 541 -7.62 -3.36 11.50
CA THR A 541 -6.21 -3.39 11.07
C THR A 541 -5.57 -2.04 11.32
N LEU A 542 -4.25 -2.02 11.48
CA LEU A 542 -3.51 -0.82 11.87
C LEU A 542 -2.24 -0.59 11.05
N MET A 543 -1.56 -1.63 10.58
CA MET A 543 -0.26 -1.55 9.94
C MET A 543 -0.29 -2.12 8.53
N ALA A 544 0.27 -1.36 7.56
CA ALA A 544 0.54 -1.83 6.21
C ALA A 544 1.71 -1.01 5.63
N LEU A 545 2.66 -1.66 4.96
CA LEU A 545 3.80 -0.94 4.36
C LEU A 545 3.62 -0.82 2.85
N MET A 546 3.20 0.36 2.43
CA MET A 546 2.93 0.71 1.05
C MET A 546 4.10 1.45 0.38
N PRO A 547 4.17 1.47 -0.97
CA PRO A 547 5.04 2.39 -1.69
C PRO A 547 4.65 3.84 -1.40
N SER A 548 5.63 4.71 -1.10
CA SER A 548 5.37 6.08 -0.62
C SER A 548 6.17 7.16 -1.35
N GLU A 549 6.54 6.93 -2.61
CA GLU A 549 7.50 7.76 -3.32
C GLU A 549 7.13 9.25 -3.38
N THR A 550 5.90 9.58 -3.76
CA THR A 550 5.50 10.98 -3.97
C THR A 550 5.39 11.76 -2.65
N SER A 551 4.77 11.18 -1.64
CA SER A 551 4.58 11.86 -0.34
C SER A 551 5.87 11.91 0.47
N ALA A 552 6.74 10.91 0.35
CA ALA A 552 8.07 10.95 0.95
C ALA A 552 8.92 12.13 0.41
N GLN A 553 8.75 12.49 -0.87
CA GLN A 553 9.44 13.64 -1.46
C GLN A 553 9.05 14.97 -0.80
N ILE A 554 7.81 15.13 -0.33
CA ILE A 554 7.36 16.33 0.39
C ILE A 554 8.11 16.47 1.72
N ALA A 555 8.31 15.36 2.41
CA ALA A 555 9.05 15.31 3.66
C ALA A 555 10.58 15.35 3.47
N ASN A 556 11.08 15.46 2.24
CA ASN A 556 12.48 15.24 1.88
C ASN A 556 13.01 13.91 2.46
N ALA A 557 12.19 12.88 2.43
CA ALA A 557 12.43 11.55 2.99
C ALA A 557 12.79 10.54 1.90
N THR A 558 13.45 9.45 2.29
CA THR A 558 13.62 8.28 1.41
C THR A 558 12.30 7.53 1.25
N ASN A 559 12.12 6.87 0.10
CA ASN A 559 10.88 6.18 -0.24
C ASN A 559 10.64 4.98 0.68
N GLY A 560 9.57 5.03 1.48
CA GLY A 560 9.09 3.91 2.29
C GLY A 560 10.20 3.21 3.07
N ILE A 561 10.30 1.92 2.80
CA ILE A 561 11.25 0.99 3.42
C ILE A 561 12.42 0.62 2.49
N GLU A 562 12.47 1.15 1.28
CA GLU A 562 13.42 0.73 0.26
C GLU A 562 14.76 1.46 0.35
N PRO A 563 15.85 0.79 -0.08
CA PRO A 563 17.11 1.47 -0.35
C PRO A 563 16.94 2.52 -1.44
N PRO A 564 17.56 3.71 -1.32
CA PRO A 564 17.53 4.70 -2.39
C PRO A 564 18.24 4.17 -3.65
N ARG A 565 17.72 4.49 -4.83
CA ARG A 565 18.36 4.09 -6.09
C ARG A 565 19.69 4.80 -6.31
N SER A 566 19.76 6.06 -5.90
CA SER A 566 20.97 6.90 -5.96
C SER A 566 20.96 7.93 -4.84
N LEU A 567 22.13 8.49 -4.52
CA LEU A 567 22.24 9.58 -3.53
C LEU A 567 21.57 10.88 -4.00
N ILE A 568 21.47 11.06 -5.32
CA ILE A 568 20.80 12.19 -5.98
C ILE A 568 19.91 11.61 -7.07
N SER A 569 18.62 11.50 -6.79
CA SER A 569 17.63 11.05 -7.76
C SER A 569 17.25 12.18 -8.72
N VAL A 570 17.15 11.87 -10.00
CA VAL A 570 16.74 12.81 -11.04
C VAL A 570 15.47 12.29 -11.68
N LYS A 571 14.37 13.03 -11.59
CA LYS A 571 13.10 12.72 -12.27
C LYS A 571 12.76 13.79 -13.27
N GLN A 572 12.40 13.36 -14.46
CA GLN A 572 11.82 14.26 -15.46
C GLN A 572 10.32 14.42 -15.18
N SER A 573 9.84 15.65 -15.03
CA SER A 573 8.43 15.96 -14.84
C SER A 573 7.95 16.88 -15.98
N LYS A 574 6.64 17.05 -16.10
CA LYS A 574 6.04 18.02 -17.05
C LYS A 574 6.53 19.47 -16.83
N HIS A 575 7.05 19.76 -15.63
CA HIS A 575 7.51 21.08 -15.21
C HIS A 575 9.05 21.20 -15.16
N GLY A 576 9.78 20.18 -15.65
CA GLY A 576 11.24 20.18 -15.70
C GLY A 576 11.88 19.01 -14.92
N VAL A 577 13.19 19.10 -14.75
CA VAL A 577 13.98 18.07 -14.05
C VAL A 577 13.95 18.28 -12.55
N LEU A 578 13.40 17.34 -11.81
CA LEU A 578 13.37 17.32 -10.36
C LEU A 578 14.58 16.54 -9.82
N LYS A 579 15.40 17.18 -8.99
CA LYS A 579 16.55 16.56 -8.32
C LYS A 579 16.28 16.46 -6.83
N GLN A 580 16.20 15.24 -6.31
CA GLN A 580 16.07 14.97 -4.89
C GLN A 580 17.41 14.42 -4.36
N VAL A 581 17.86 14.94 -3.24
CA VAL A 581 19.08 14.50 -2.55
C VAL A 581 18.67 13.77 -1.27
N VAL A 582 19.28 12.62 -0.99
CA VAL A 582 19.01 11.88 0.26
C VAL A 582 19.24 12.78 1.49
N PRO A 583 18.45 12.57 2.58
CA PRO A 583 18.61 13.36 3.81
C PRO A 583 20.06 13.34 4.34
N GLU A 584 20.50 14.48 4.86
CA GLU A 584 21.85 14.67 5.43
C GLU A 584 22.99 14.14 4.54
N PHE A 585 22.87 14.30 3.24
CA PHE A 585 23.85 13.84 2.23
C PHE A 585 25.31 14.08 2.62
N LYS A 586 25.65 15.29 3.10
CA LYS A 586 27.03 15.62 3.45
C LYS A 586 27.60 14.73 4.57
N ARG A 587 26.75 14.34 5.52
CA ARG A 587 27.13 13.56 6.70
C ARG A 587 27.01 12.05 6.45
N LEU A 588 25.98 11.63 5.72
CA LEU A 588 25.58 10.23 5.65
C LEU A 588 25.77 9.59 4.27
N LYS A 589 26.31 10.29 3.27
CA LYS A 589 26.45 9.73 1.90
C LYS A 589 27.15 8.37 1.83
N ASN A 590 28.09 8.09 2.73
CA ASN A 590 28.85 6.83 2.78
C ASN A 590 28.17 5.78 3.70
N LYS A 591 27.00 6.09 4.26
CA LYS A 591 26.21 5.22 5.15
C LYS A 591 24.95 4.67 4.47
N TYR A 592 24.56 5.24 3.34
CA TYR A 592 23.44 4.73 2.56
C TYR A 592 23.89 3.54 1.71
N ASP A 593 23.14 2.44 1.79
CA ASP A 593 23.20 1.40 0.77
C ASP A 593 22.33 1.80 -0.41
N LEU A 594 22.89 1.79 -1.60
CA LEU A 594 22.11 2.04 -2.83
C LEU A 594 21.53 0.75 -3.37
N LEU A 595 20.35 0.84 -3.96
CA LEU A 595 19.58 -0.32 -4.43
C LEU A 595 20.38 -1.20 -5.39
N TRP A 596 21.07 -0.56 -6.35
CA TRP A 596 21.77 -1.27 -7.41
C TRP A 596 23.22 -1.68 -7.07
N ASP A 597 23.73 -1.25 -5.91
CA ASP A 597 25.03 -1.68 -5.39
C ASP A 597 24.92 -2.98 -4.57
N GLN A 598 23.69 -3.42 -4.26
CA GLN A 598 23.46 -4.64 -3.49
C GLN A 598 23.65 -5.87 -4.37
N ARG A 599 24.48 -6.82 -3.89
CA ARG A 599 24.74 -8.09 -4.58
C ARG A 599 23.60 -9.08 -4.48
N SER A 600 22.78 -8.96 -3.44
CA SER A 600 21.66 -9.84 -3.15
C SER A 600 20.57 -9.09 -2.40
N PRO A 601 19.29 -9.37 -2.65
CA PRO A 601 18.18 -8.84 -1.87
C PRO A 601 18.02 -9.52 -0.49
N GLU A 602 18.84 -10.49 -0.14
CA GLU A 602 18.69 -11.33 1.05
C GLU A 602 18.63 -10.52 2.35
N GLY A 603 19.53 -9.55 2.53
CA GLY A 603 19.55 -8.70 3.72
C GLY A 603 18.28 -7.86 3.84
N TYR A 604 17.83 -7.27 2.73
CA TYR A 604 16.56 -6.55 2.66
C TYR A 604 15.39 -7.46 3.01
N LEU A 605 15.32 -8.67 2.46
CA LEU A 605 14.24 -9.63 2.75
C LEU A 605 14.23 -10.07 4.22
N LYS A 606 15.40 -10.22 4.86
CA LYS A 606 15.51 -10.48 6.31
C LYS A 606 14.94 -9.34 7.15
N ILE A 607 15.24 -8.09 6.79
CA ILE A 607 14.66 -6.91 7.46
C ILE A 607 13.13 -6.91 7.29
N MET A 608 12.63 -7.19 6.08
CA MET A 608 11.18 -7.26 5.83
C MET A 608 10.50 -8.36 6.65
N ALA A 609 11.15 -9.51 6.80
CA ALA A 609 10.64 -10.60 7.63
C ALA A 609 10.56 -10.21 9.12
N VAL A 610 11.54 -9.48 9.63
CA VAL A 610 11.54 -8.97 11.01
C VAL A 610 10.44 -7.91 11.21
N LEU A 611 10.27 -6.98 10.27
CA LEU A 611 9.17 -6.01 10.30
C LEU A 611 7.81 -6.72 10.26
N GLN A 612 7.66 -7.76 9.42
CA GLN A 612 6.39 -8.50 9.27
C GLN A 612 5.90 -9.13 10.58
N LYS A 613 6.79 -9.46 11.55
CA LYS A 613 6.39 -9.94 12.88
C LYS A 613 5.33 -9.08 13.55
N TYR A 614 5.37 -7.79 13.30
CA TYR A 614 4.57 -6.78 14.00
C TYR A 614 3.47 -6.17 13.15
N ILE A 615 3.34 -6.57 11.89
CA ILE A 615 2.41 -5.98 10.92
C ILE A 615 1.23 -6.91 10.70
N ASP A 616 0.04 -6.41 10.98
CA ASP A 616 -1.21 -7.16 10.87
C ASP A 616 -1.72 -7.31 9.42
N GLN A 617 -1.32 -6.42 8.52
CA GLN A 617 -1.52 -6.60 7.07
C GLN A 617 -0.20 -7.00 6.40
N GLY A 618 0.03 -6.54 5.18
CA GLY A 618 1.19 -6.92 4.38
C GLY A 618 2.22 -5.82 4.21
N ILE A 619 3.26 -6.18 3.48
CA ILE A 619 4.35 -5.30 3.05
C ILE A 619 4.46 -5.44 1.53
N SER A 620 4.50 -4.31 0.81
CA SER A 620 4.83 -4.28 -0.63
C SER A 620 6.32 -4.55 -0.83
N VAL A 621 6.73 -5.81 -0.73
CA VAL A 621 8.15 -6.20 -0.79
C VAL A 621 8.61 -6.31 -2.22
N ASN A 622 9.53 -5.44 -2.64
CA ASN A 622 10.19 -5.53 -3.92
C ASN A 622 11.41 -6.47 -3.86
N THR A 623 11.64 -7.21 -4.93
CA THR A 623 12.89 -7.94 -5.13
C THR A 623 13.67 -7.27 -6.24
N SER A 624 14.91 -6.87 -5.97
CA SER A 624 15.74 -6.13 -6.91
C SER A 624 17.06 -6.85 -7.13
N TYR A 625 17.44 -7.00 -8.40
CA TYR A 625 18.66 -7.70 -8.80
C TYR A 625 19.45 -6.86 -9.80
N ASN A 626 20.76 -6.76 -9.57
CA ASN A 626 21.67 -6.21 -10.55
C ASN A 626 22.44 -7.35 -11.23
N PRO A 627 22.19 -7.61 -12.53
CA PRO A 627 22.80 -8.72 -13.27
C PRO A 627 24.31 -8.73 -13.25
N VAL A 628 24.95 -7.57 -13.12
CA VAL A 628 26.42 -7.42 -13.12
C VAL A 628 27.11 -8.25 -12.01
N PHE A 629 26.38 -8.63 -10.97
CA PHE A 629 26.91 -9.44 -9.87
C PHE A 629 26.79 -10.96 -10.09
N PHE A 630 26.27 -11.38 -11.24
CA PHE A 630 26.06 -12.79 -11.60
C PHE A 630 26.88 -13.19 -12.83
N ASP A 631 27.22 -14.46 -12.92
CA ASP A 631 27.95 -15.02 -14.07
C ASP A 631 27.15 -14.78 -15.36
N ASP A 632 27.84 -14.37 -16.42
CA ASP A 632 27.25 -14.02 -17.72
C ASP A 632 26.10 -12.98 -17.63
N GLU A 633 26.09 -12.17 -16.57
CA GLU A 633 25.01 -11.21 -16.27
C GLU A 633 23.61 -11.85 -16.26
N LYS A 634 23.53 -13.12 -15.84
CA LYS A 634 22.29 -13.88 -15.78
C LYS A 634 21.97 -14.26 -14.33
N ILE A 635 20.81 -13.82 -13.85
CA ILE A 635 20.32 -14.17 -12.52
C ILE A 635 19.86 -15.65 -12.56
N PRO A 636 20.49 -16.57 -11.77
CA PRO A 636 20.10 -17.97 -11.76
C PRO A 636 18.67 -18.16 -11.23
N MET A 637 17.88 -19.02 -11.87
CA MET A 637 16.55 -19.38 -11.41
C MET A 637 16.57 -19.94 -9.97
N SER A 638 17.57 -20.75 -9.64
CA SER A 638 17.75 -21.30 -8.30
C SER A 638 17.90 -20.23 -7.23
N THR A 639 18.65 -19.16 -7.51
CA THR A 639 18.83 -18.02 -6.59
C THR A 639 17.50 -17.32 -6.33
N MET A 640 16.73 -17.04 -7.36
CA MET A 640 15.42 -16.37 -7.23
C MET A 640 14.44 -17.23 -6.43
N LEU A 641 14.40 -18.54 -6.69
CA LEU A 641 13.55 -19.48 -5.95
C LEU A 641 14.00 -19.66 -4.50
N GLN A 642 15.31 -19.66 -4.22
CA GLN A 642 15.83 -19.66 -2.83
C GLN A 642 15.39 -18.44 -2.04
N HIS A 643 15.44 -17.24 -2.61
CA HIS A 643 14.96 -16.03 -1.96
C HIS A 643 13.44 -16.08 -1.71
N MET A 644 12.67 -16.60 -2.65
CA MET A 644 11.23 -16.80 -2.48
C MET A 644 10.92 -17.78 -1.33
N LEU A 645 11.63 -18.91 -1.27
CA LEU A 645 11.48 -19.91 -0.22
C LEU A 645 11.89 -19.36 1.16
N MET A 646 13.01 -18.64 1.22
CA MET A 646 13.47 -17.98 2.44
C MET A 646 12.44 -16.98 2.94
N PHE A 647 11.91 -16.14 2.06
CA PHE A 647 10.90 -15.13 2.40
C PHE A 647 9.61 -15.79 2.92
N TYR A 648 9.15 -16.88 2.26
CA TYR A 648 8.02 -17.67 2.76
C TYR A 648 8.31 -18.29 4.12
N LYS A 649 9.50 -18.90 4.31
CA LYS A 649 9.93 -19.52 5.57
C LYS A 649 9.83 -18.55 6.74
N TYR A 650 10.27 -17.33 6.56
CA TYR A 650 10.29 -16.31 7.62
C TYR A 650 8.99 -15.49 7.74
N GLY A 651 7.90 -15.95 7.15
CA GLY A 651 6.56 -15.39 7.36
C GLY A 651 6.20 -14.25 6.42
N GLY A 652 6.96 -14.02 5.36
CA GLY A 652 6.63 -13.03 4.35
C GLY A 652 5.29 -13.34 3.67
N LYS A 653 4.45 -12.32 3.54
CA LYS A 653 3.09 -12.45 2.98
C LYS A 653 3.04 -12.16 1.49
N GLN A 654 3.61 -11.04 1.02
CA GLN A 654 3.56 -10.63 -0.38
C GLN A 654 4.92 -10.27 -0.94
N LEU A 655 5.15 -10.62 -2.23
CA LEU A 655 6.20 -10.03 -3.06
C LEU A 655 5.53 -9.18 -4.14
N TYR A 656 5.95 -7.91 -4.23
CA TYR A 656 5.40 -6.90 -5.13
C TYR A 656 6.22 -6.83 -6.43
N TYR A 657 6.93 -5.76 -6.73
CA TYR A 657 7.72 -5.67 -7.96
C TYR A 657 8.92 -6.63 -7.98
N PHE A 658 9.27 -7.04 -9.20
CA PHE A 658 10.57 -7.62 -9.50
C PHE A 658 11.35 -6.62 -10.36
N ASN A 659 12.44 -6.09 -9.83
CA ASN A 659 13.26 -5.10 -10.51
C ASN A 659 14.56 -5.74 -10.98
N THR A 660 14.94 -5.48 -12.23
CA THR A 660 16.25 -5.83 -12.78
C THR A 660 16.93 -4.56 -13.24
N HIS A 661 18.17 -4.34 -12.82
CA HIS A 661 18.97 -3.22 -13.31
C HIS A 661 19.36 -3.47 -14.76
N ASP A 662 18.94 -2.62 -15.69
CA ASP A 662 19.23 -2.71 -17.13
C ASP A 662 20.20 -1.65 -17.62
N GLY A 663 20.68 -0.79 -16.70
CA GLY A 663 21.56 0.33 -17.03
C GLY A 663 20.90 1.47 -17.80
N GLN A 664 19.58 1.40 -18.06
CA GLN A 664 18.84 2.45 -18.75
C GLN A 664 18.07 3.34 -17.75
N GLY A 665 18.04 4.63 -18.02
CA GLY A 665 17.17 5.57 -17.30
C GLY A 665 17.73 6.20 -16.03
N GLU A 666 18.88 5.80 -15.52
CA GLU A 666 19.54 6.43 -14.36
C GLU A 666 20.78 7.23 -14.80
N LEU A 667 20.62 8.55 -14.87
CA LEU A 667 21.79 9.45 -14.94
C LEU A 667 22.42 9.50 -13.54
N ASP A 668 23.52 8.79 -13.34
CA ASP A 668 24.34 8.95 -12.16
C ASP A 668 25.07 10.31 -12.21
N VAL A 669 24.39 11.33 -11.70
CA VAL A 669 24.89 12.71 -11.68
C VAL A 669 26.13 12.83 -10.76
N SER A 670 26.39 11.84 -9.87
CA SER A 670 27.59 11.85 -9.04
C SER A 670 28.87 11.65 -9.87
N LYS A 671 28.77 11.00 -11.02
CA LYS A 671 29.86 10.85 -11.99
C LYS A 671 30.05 12.07 -12.91
N LEU A 672 29.04 12.93 -13.04
CA LEU A 672 29.04 14.11 -13.91
C LEU A 672 29.60 15.39 -13.26
N VAL A 673 29.90 15.36 -11.97
CA VAL A 673 30.46 16.54 -11.25
C VAL A 673 31.96 16.73 -11.56
N GLY A 674 32.58 15.85 -12.35
CA GLY A 674 34.00 15.92 -12.72
C GLY A 674 34.30 16.50 -14.10
N GLU A 675 33.35 16.59 -15.02
CA GLU A 675 33.58 17.09 -16.38
C GLU A 675 32.47 18.03 -16.85
N ALA A 676 32.75 19.31 -16.82
CA ALA A 676 31.88 20.33 -17.40
C ALA A 676 32.18 20.47 -18.89
N GLU A 677 31.45 19.78 -19.74
CA GLU A 677 31.24 20.16 -21.14
C GLU A 677 29.77 19.96 -21.51
N GLU A 678 29.17 21.04 -22.00
CA GLU A 678 27.77 21.09 -22.47
C GLU A 678 27.60 20.28 -23.76
N THR A 679 26.88 19.18 -23.69
CA THR A 679 26.35 18.50 -24.90
C THR A 679 24.84 18.48 -24.85
N PRO A 680 24.12 18.81 -25.94
CA PRO A 680 22.64 18.83 -25.90
C PRO A 680 22.10 17.41 -25.89
N ILE A 681 21.21 17.15 -24.94
CA ILE A 681 20.54 15.86 -24.77
C ILE A 681 19.36 15.78 -25.75
N ASN A 682 19.50 14.97 -26.78
CA ASN A 682 18.35 14.50 -27.57
C ASN A 682 17.67 13.36 -26.80
N GLY A 683 16.56 13.66 -26.16
CA GLY A 683 15.78 12.69 -25.42
C GLY A 683 14.94 11.80 -26.31
N ALA A 684 15.12 10.48 -26.23
CA ALA A 684 14.10 9.52 -26.61
C ALA A 684 12.95 9.55 -25.57
N PRO A 685 11.69 9.33 -25.99
CA PRO A 685 10.59 9.31 -25.03
C PRO A 685 10.74 8.10 -24.09
N VAL A 686 10.86 8.39 -22.80
CA VAL A 686 10.76 7.37 -21.76
C VAL A 686 9.28 7.01 -21.65
N GLU A 687 8.94 5.75 -21.87
CA GLU A 687 7.62 5.22 -21.53
C GLU A 687 7.39 5.47 -20.03
N ASP A 688 6.30 6.17 -19.71
CA ASP A 688 5.88 6.44 -18.34
C ASP A 688 5.69 5.11 -17.61
N ASP A 689 6.56 4.81 -16.64
CA ASP A 689 6.31 3.76 -15.65
C ASP A 689 4.97 4.09 -14.97
N GLU A 690 3.95 3.27 -15.22
CA GLU A 690 2.62 3.39 -14.65
C GLU A 690 2.64 3.04 -13.16
N TYR A 691 3.24 3.87 -12.32
CA TYR A 691 3.04 3.79 -10.88
C TYR A 691 1.61 4.20 -10.53
N CYS A 692 0.93 3.40 -9.74
CA CYS A 692 -0.36 3.78 -9.19
C CYS A 692 -0.20 4.89 -8.15
N GLU A 693 -0.47 6.13 -8.55
CA GLU A 693 -0.43 7.27 -7.61
C GLU A 693 -1.49 7.20 -6.50
N SER A 694 -2.55 6.40 -6.67
CA SER A 694 -3.57 6.24 -5.64
C SER A 694 -3.12 5.36 -4.47
N CYS A 695 -2.17 4.45 -4.70
CA CYS A 695 -1.60 3.58 -3.66
C CYS A 695 -0.26 4.10 -3.11
N VAL A 696 0.30 5.17 -3.69
CA VAL A 696 1.55 5.76 -3.23
C VAL A 696 1.23 6.87 -2.24
N ILE A 697 1.66 6.71 -1.00
CA ILE A 697 1.61 7.76 0.02
C ILE A 697 2.58 8.89 -0.32
#